data_2e33aec6ea004bae889172e3017eb85f
#
_entry.id   2e33aec6ea004bae889172e3017eb85f
#
_cell.length_a   1.000
_cell.length_b   1.000
_cell.length_c   1.000
_cell.angle_alpha   90.00
_cell.angle_beta   90.00
_cell.angle_gamma   90.00
#
_symmetry.space_group_name_H-M   'P 1'
#
loop_
_entity.id
_entity.type
_entity.pdbx_description
1 polymer ?
#
loop_
_entity_poly.entity_id
_entity_poly.type
_entity_poly.pdbx_seq_one_letter_code
_entity_poly.pdbx_strand_id
1 'polypeptide(L)'
;MTQAAVLCCAMTMAVFTACTDTIDNPTVPAEEPEAVDNGKWNLTEEIMDKSVRPGDDFFMYCTGGFWNNTVVDEANPFKTLFLQQIIDEMERREAALTYPSKEKTLADAAKNDSATINAQKATLERAVDRVNAITTKEEAWKMMAELYMEGYDIPLQPTTFSKNGKVGILLDLGSGGDYVKRDVLSKKSLPWLLANNPEVLARVHPLTDASTRGFDNAKWPMLVTFFNTLGIALDDVYTINDHPYAIKEGWAEKNEASLIKWQEKSVDEWKLTLGYALQGDAVYFDEAAAAAASTTCNEAVNNFLSNNLWYEQSRVFADAYVTADHKQRMTEYAEELRQTFRERIQQSEWLSEGSKQNAIKKLNMMGFNIGAPDEWFEEGMADLSKEQTLLDDIRALRRARMNLMRKLTGMPIQKASFHQTILQLLPLTSANACYVPSGNYMNILPAFLLAPAADPQQNSAHNYANIMIWGHEITHGFDTNGACYNEVGDLGTLWATEADSQEFQRRALQLVDCYNALDVLPFETGLKADGAFTITENVADLGGFFLAYDSYLKYLDKQGFKGEQRRLQLHRFYEACGYLWGAKWTADFALKRTGDASRPDEQDIHSLFHERVNGVVMNTDDWYDLFDVKPGDKLYLAPEKRVRIW
;
A
#
# COMPACT_ATOMS: atom_id res chain seq x y z
N MET A 1 54.29 -8.15 0.09
CA MET A 1 55.32 -7.71 -0.86
C MET A 1 54.58 -6.77 -1.80
N THR A 2 54.73 -5.58 -1.51
CA THR A 2 55.48 -4.47 -2.14
C THR A 2 54.77 -3.91 -3.33
N GLN A 3 54.23 -2.75 -3.12
CA GLN A 3 54.77 -1.39 -3.39
C GLN A 3 54.37 -0.92 -4.80
N ALA A 4 53.75 0.14 -4.96
CA ALA A 4 53.95 1.57 -4.69
C ALA A 4 53.93 2.31 -6.04
N ALA A 5 53.08 3.25 -6.20
CA ALA A 5 53.26 4.69 -6.11
C ALA A 5 53.97 5.35 -7.31
N VAL A 6 53.52 6.52 -7.64
CA VAL A 6 54.15 7.83 -7.89
C VAL A 6 53.59 8.50 -9.15
N LEU A 7 52.81 9.48 -9.03
CA LEU A 7 52.99 10.95 -9.06
C LEU A 7 53.96 11.48 -10.13
N CYS A 8 53.49 12.30 -11.06
CA CYS A 8 54.32 13.40 -11.57
C CYS A 8 53.47 14.60 -12.09
N CYS A 9 53.65 15.71 -11.42
CA CYS A 9 53.38 17.07 -11.90
C CYS A 9 54.34 17.47 -13.03
N ALA A 10 53.85 18.24 -13.98
CA ALA A 10 54.74 19.12 -14.75
C ALA A 10 54.07 20.50 -14.96
N MET A 11 54.62 21.49 -14.27
CA MET A 11 54.49 22.92 -14.60
C MET A 11 55.26 23.23 -15.85
N THR A 12 54.76 24.10 -16.70
CA THR A 12 55.60 24.89 -17.57
C THR A 12 55.15 26.35 -17.61
N MET A 13 56.14 27.19 -17.51
CA MET A 13 56.11 28.65 -17.26
C MET A 13 55.59 29.48 -18.41
N ALA A 14 55.11 30.65 -17.99
CA ALA A 14 54.73 31.80 -18.77
C ALA A 14 55.92 32.46 -19.48
N VAL A 15 55.65 33.04 -20.63
CA VAL A 15 56.47 34.12 -21.23
C VAL A 15 55.58 35.34 -21.40
N PHE A 16 55.96 36.43 -20.74
CA PHE A 16 55.40 37.76 -20.91
C PHE A 16 55.77 38.35 -22.26
N THR A 17 54.85 38.96 -22.97
CA THR A 17 55.12 40.07 -23.89
C THR A 17 54.02 41.11 -23.79
N ALA A 18 54.45 42.36 -23.88
CA ALA A 18 53.82 43.58 -23.40
C ALA A 18 52.71 44.14 -24.28
N CYS A 19 51.82 44.84 -23.58
CA CYS A 19 50.91 45.95 -23.88
C CYS A 19 50.79 46.46 -25.32
N THR A 20 49.53 46.44 -25.80
CA THR A 20 48.93 47.57 -26.53
C THR A 20 47.49 47.75 -26.02
N ASP A 21 47.20 48.94 -25.53
CA ASP A 21 45.86 49.36 -25.09
C ASP A 21 44.87 49.35 -26.25
N THR A 22 43.88 48.48 -26.20
CA THR A 22 42.61 48.61 -26.90
C THR A 22 41.51 48.56 -25.83
N ILE A 23 40.67 49.59 -25.82
CA ILE A 23 39.50 49.71 -24.97
C ILE A 23 38.53 48.59 -25.40
N ASP A 24 38.58 47.46 -24.71
CA ASP A 24 37.60 46.39 -24.87
C ASP A 24 36.28 46.81 -24.20
N ASN A 25 35.24 46.94 -25.04
CA ASN A 25 33.86 46.90 -24.61
C ASN A 25 33.68 45.64 -23.75
N PRO A 26 33.01 45.70 -22.57
CA PRO A 26 32.73 44.48 -21.80
C PRO A 26 31.88 43.58 -22.68
N THR A 27 32.46 42.48 -23.15
CA THR A 27 31.72 41.38 -23.74
C THR A 27 30.78 40.84 -22.67
N VAL A 28 29.47 41.05 -22.86
CA VAL A 28 28.44 40.35 -22.11
C VAL A 28 28.78 38.86 -22.24
N PRO A 29 28.96 38.09 -21.15
CA PRO A 29 29.18 36.66 -21.25
C PRO A 29 28.07 36.08 -22.12
N ALA A 30 28.42 35.30 -23.14
CA ALA A 30 27.43 34.58 -23.90
C ALA A 30 26.59 33.74 -22.91
N GLU A 31 25.28 33.94 -22.89
CA GLU A 31 24.40 33.10 -22.07
C GLU A 31 24.66 31.64 -22.45
N GLU A 32 24.95 30.80 -21.44
CA GLU A 32 25.04 29.39 -21.68
C GLU A 32 23.74 28.89 -22.30
N PRO A 33 23.80 28.02 -23.32
CA PRO A 33 22.59 27.53 -23.96
C PRO A 33 21.69 26.80 -22.91
N GLU A 34 20.39 27.08 -22.99
CA GLU A 34 19.41 26.40 -22.12
C GLU A 34 19.47 24.88 -22.30
N ALA A 35 19.35 24.14 -21.20
CA ALA A 35 19.26 22.69 -21.24
C ALA A 35 18.00 22.22 -21.98
N VAL A 36 18.09 21.11 -22.71
CA VAL A 36 16.99 20.53 -23.46
C VAL A 36 16.78 19.07 -23.03
N ASP A 37 15.55 18.72 -22.68
CA ASP A 37 15.14 17.35 -22.42
C ASP A 37 14.49 16.76 -23.69
N ASN A 38 15.19 15.84 -24.35
CA ASN A 38 14.75 15.14 -25.56
C ASN A 38 14.06 13.80 -25.27
N GLY A 39 13.74 13.50 -24.00
CA GLY A 39 13.05 12.30 -23.60
C GLY A 39 11.65 12.15 -24.26
N LYS A 40 11.18 10.92 -24.36
CA LYS A 40 9.90 10.58 -24.97
C LYS A 40 8.74 11.26 -24.24
N TRP A 41 7.87 11.92 -24.99
CA TRP A 41 6.64 12.55 -24.52
C TRP A 41 5.41 11.76 -24.99
N ASN A 42 4.52 11.38 -24.05
CA ASN A 42 3.41 10.46 -24.31
C ASN A 42 2.06 11.16 -24.46
N LEU A 43 1.90 12.40 -24.02
CA LEU A 43 0.64 13.13 -24.20
C LEU A 43 0.54 13.65 -25.63
N THR A 44 -0.25 12.95 -26.43
CA THR A 44 -0.54 13.32 -27.81
C THR A 44 -1.84 14.12 -27.90
N GLU A 45 -2.08 14.75 -29.05
CA GLU A 45 -3.36 15.42 -29.33
C GLU A 45 -4.57 14.47 -29.36
N GLU A 46 -4.33 13.16 -29.50
CA GLU A 46 -5.38 12.15 -29.43
C GLU A 46 -5.80 11.85 -27.98
N ILE A 47 -4.92 12.09 -27.01
CA ILE A 47 -5.16 11.88 -25.59
C ILE A 47 -5.74 13.14 -24.94
N MET A 48 -5.22 14.31 -25.31
CA MET A 48 -5.63 15.60 -24.77
C MET A 48 -6.89 16.15 -25.47
N ASP A 49 -7.59 17.05 -24.80
CA ASP A 49 -8.63 17.88 -25.41
C ASP A 49 -8.32 19.36 -25.19
N LYS A 50 -7.60 19.96 -26.12
CA LYS A 50 -7.20 21.37 -26.07
C LYS A 50 -8.36 22.36 -26.26
N SER A 51 -9.58 21.88 -26.55
CA SER A 51 -10.78 22.71 -26.57
C SER A 51 -11.32 23.02 -25.17
N VAL A 52 -10.94 22.19 -24.16
CA VAL A 52 -11.24 22.40 -22.76
C VAL A 52 -10.25 23.40 -22.18
N ARG A 53 -10.74 24.43 -21.48
CA ARG A 53 -9.84 25.37 -20.78
C ARG A 53 -9.25 24.69 -19.53
N PRO A 54 -7.93 24.76 -19.31
CA PRO A 54 -7.29 24.18 -18.12
C PRO A 54 -7.91 24.64 -16.81
N GLY A 55 -8.28 25.92 -16.71
CA GLY A 55 -8.90 26.51 -15.53
C GLY A 55 -10.35 26.09 -15.28
N ASP A 56 -11.01 25.47 -16.26
CA ASP A 56 -12.38 24.97 -16.11
C ASP A 56 -12.40 23.47 -15.77
N ASP A 57 -11.48 22.68 -16.33
CA ASP A 57 -11.33 21.25 -16.06
C ASP A 57 -9.95 20.76 -16.55
N PHE A 58 -9.00 20.66 -15.65
CA PHE A 58 -7.64 20.26 -16.00
C PHE A 58 -7.52 18.78 -16.34
N PHE A 59 -8.30 17.93 -15.67
CA PHE A 59 -8.35 16.51 -16.00
C PHE A 59 -8.81 16.29 -17.44
N MET A 60 -9.92 16.93 -17.84
CA MET A 60 -10.43 16.82 -19.20
C MET A 60 -9.51 17.51 -20.22
N TYR A 61 -8.85 18.59 -19.88
CA TYR A 61 -7.80 19.18 -20.74
C TYR A 61 -6.70 18.16 -21.04
N CYS A 62 -6.21 17.44 -20.02
CA CYS A 62 -5.13 16.46 -20.18
C CYS A 62 -5.60 15.15 -20.84
N THR A 63 -6.85 14.70 -20.61
CA THR A 63 -7.29 13.33 -20.95
C THR A 63 -8.61 13.28 -21.71
N GLY A 64 -9.16 14.41 -22.12
CA GLY A 64 -10.48 14.49 -22.79
C GLY A 64 -10.53 13.75 -24.12
N GLY A 65 -9.44 13.72 -24.89
CA GLY A 65 -9.36 12.91 -26.11
C GLY A 65 -9.46 11.41 -25.80
N PHE A 66 -8.71 10.92 -24.80
CA PHE A 66 -8.85 9.54 -24.30
C PHE A 66 -10.27 9.26 -23.80
N TRP A 67 -10.83 10.17 -23.01
CA TRP A 67 -12.19 10.06 -22.51
C TRP A 67 -13.21 9.90 -23.63
N ASN A 68 -13.15 10.74 -24.66
CA ASN A 68 -14.10 10.74 -25.78
C ASN A 68 -13.97 9.49 -26.66
N ASN A 69 -12.75 8.98 -26.85
CA ASN A 69 -12.45 7.85 -27.73
C ASN A 69 -12.55 6.47 -27.04
N THR A 70 -12.61 6.42 -25.70
CA THR A 70 -12.68 5.17 -24.95
C THR A 70 -14.13 4.75 -24.72
N VAL A 71 -14.44 3.46 -24.93
CA VAL A 71 -15.76 2.89 -24.65
C VAL A 71 -15.72 2.19 -23.30
N VAL A 72 -16.67 2.52 -22.44
CA VAL A 72 -16.99 1.83 -21.17
C VAL A 72 -18.46 1.44 -21.17
N ASP A 73 -18.80 0.30 -20.56
CA ASP A 73 -20.14 -0.26 -20.49
C ASP A 73 -20.34 -0.97 -19.12
N GLU A 74 -21.48 -1.63 -18.92
CA GLU A 74 -21.77 -2.35 -17.68
C GLU A 74 -20.79 -3.51 -17.41
N ALA A 75 -20.29 -4.17 -18.45
CA ALA A 75 -19.34 -5.27 -18.32
C ALA A 75 -17.91 -4.77 -18.04
N ASN A 76 -17.57 -3.58 -18.57
CA ASN A 76 -16.28 -2.93 -18.39
C ASN A 76 -16.52 -1.47 -17.97
N PRO A 77 -16.95 -1.22 -16.73
CA PRO A 77 -17.44 0.08 -16.28
C PRO A 77 -16.34 1.12 -16.06
N PHE A 78 -15.07 0.71 -16.15
CA PHE A 78 -13.92 1.54 -15.83
C PHE A 78 -12.72 1.16 -16.71
N LYS A 79 -12.02 2.16 -17.22
CA LYS A 79 -10.74 1.99 -17.96
C LYS A 79 -9.79 3.13 -17.62
N THR A 80 -8.52 2.80 -17.45
CA THR A 80 -7.46 3.78 -17.20
C THR A 80 -6.52 3.90 -18.38
N LEU A 81 -5.82 5.01 -18.46
CA LEU A 81 -4.85 5.28 -19.52
C LEU A 81 -3.47 4.71 -19.16
N PHE A 82 -2.89 5.20 -18.07
CA PHE A 82 -1.55 4.82 -17.65
C PHE A 82 -1.54 3.51 -16.83
N LEU A 83 -2.44 3.39 -15.85
CA LEU A 83 -2.50 2.20 -15.00
C LEU A 83 -2.84 0.93 -15.81
N GLN A 84 -3.64 1.05 -16.87
CA GLN A 84 -3.92 -0.11 -17.74
C GLN A 84 -2.66 -0.63 -18.41
N GLN A 85 -1.78 0.26 -18.88
CA GLN A 85 -0.51 -0.16 -19.48
C GLN A 85 0.37 -0.92 -18.49
N ILE A 86 0.35 -0.51 -17.20
CA ILE A 86 1.05 -1.22 -16.13
C ILE A 86 0.42 -2.59 -15.89
N ILE A 87 -0.91 -2.66 -15.78
CA ILE A 87 -1.65 -3.91 -15.55
C ILE A 87 -1.39 -4.89 -16.70
N ASP A 88 -1.57 -4.47 -17.95
CA ASP A 88 -1.36 -5.30 -19.13
C ASP A 88 0.08 -5.84 -19.19
N GLU A 89 1.06 -5.02 -18.85
CA GLU A 89 2.47 -5.44 -18.81
C GLU A 89 2.75 -6.43 -17.68
N MET A 90 2.14 -6.25 -16.52
CA MET A 90 2.25 -7.19 -15.41
C MET A 90 1.61 -8.53 -15.76
N GLU A 91 0.40 -8.53 -16.31
CA GLU A 91 -0.31 -9.73 -16.76
C GLU A 91 0.49 -10.47 -17.85
N ARG A 92 1.03 -9.73 -18.83
CA ARG A 92 1.88 -10.31 -19.87
C ARG A 92 3.12 -10.98 -19.31
N ARG A 93 3.79 -10.36 -18.32
CA ARG A 93 4.98 -10.92 -17.67
C ARG A 93 4.62 -12.12 -16.81
N GLU A 94 3.55 -12.02 -16.05
CA GLU A 94 3.08 -13.13 -15.19
C GLU A 94 2.67 -14.34 -16.03
N ALA A 95 1.98 -14.14 -17.15
CA ALA A 95 1.58 -15.20 -18.08
C ALA A 95 2.77 -15.93 -18.73
N ALA A 96 3.96 -15.32 -18.75
CA ALA A 96 5.18 -15.94 -19.27
C ALA A 96 5.93 -16.78 -18.22
N LEU A 97 5.46 -16.81 -16.98
CA LEU A 97 6.09 -17.52 -15.88
C LEU A 97 5.36 -18.83 -15.57
N THR A 98 6.12 -19.76 -15.03
CA THR A 98 5.60 -21.00 -14.46
C THR A 98 5.86 -21.02 -12.95
N TYR A 99 4.88 -21.52 -12.22
CA TYR A 99 4.95 -21.63 -10.77
C TYR A 99 4.94 -23.12 -10.41
N PRO A 100 6.09 -23.70 -10.02
CA PRO A 100 6.22 -25.15 -9.84
C PRO A 100 5.18 -25.75 -8.89
N SER A 101 4.89 -25.08 -7.77
CA SER A 101 3.88 -25.57 -6.82
C SER A 101 2.48 -25.53 -7.41
N LYS A 102 2.14 -24.49 -8.20
CA LYS A 102 0.84 -24.40 -8.89
C LYS A 102 0.66 -25.54 -9.89
N GLU A 103 1.66 -25.75 -10.74
CA GLU A 103 1.61 -26.80 -11.77
C GLU A 103 1.49 -28.20 -11.14
N LYS A 104 2.29 -28.48 -10.10
CA LYS A 104 2.23 -29.74 -9.37
C LYS A 104 0.86 -29.97 -8.74
N THR A 105 0.34 -28.98 -8.01
CA THR A 105 -0.96 -29.10 -7.32
C THR A 105 -2.11 -29.29 -8.31
N LEU A 106 -2.11 -28.57 -9.44
CA LEU A 106 -3.11 -28.76 -10.49
C LEU A 106 -2.98 -30.12 -11.18
N ALA A 107 -1.76 -30.62 -11.38
CA ALA A 107 -1.53 -31.94 -11.94
C ALA A 107 -2.03 -33.06 -11.00
N ASP A 108 -1.87 -32.90 -9.69
CA ASP A 108 -2.38 -33.87 -8.72
C ASP A 108 -3.89 -33.76 -8.52
N ALA A 109 -4.47 -32.57 -8.65
CA ALA A 109 -5.91 -32.39 -8.72
C ALA A 109 -6.53 -33.14 -9.93
N ALA A 110 -5.84 -33.10 -11.08
CA ALA A 110 -6.28 -33.82 -12.29
C ALA A 110 -6.18 -35.35 -12.17
N LYS A 111 -5.34 -35.87 -11.26
CA LYS A 111 -5.19 -37.34 -11.01
C LYS A 111 -6.18 -37.90 -9.97
N ASN A 112 -7.19 -37.16 -9.61
CA ASN A 112 -8.10 -37.45 -8.50
C ASN A 112 -9.05 -38.62 -8.83
N ASP A 113 -8.49 -39.81 -8.98
CA ASP A 113 -9.25 -41.06 -9.15
C ASP A 113 -9.78 -41.59 -7.80
N SER A 114 -10.62 -42.62 -7.86
CA SER A 114 -11.24 -43.21 -6.68
C SER A 114 -10.23 -43.74 -5.65
N ALA A 115 -9.07 -44.22 -6.08
CA ALA A 115 -8.03 -44.73 -5.18
C ALA A 115 -7.35 -43.55 -4.45
N THR A 116 -7.04 -42.48 -5.17
CA THR A 116 -6.46 -41.23 -4.64
C THR A 116 -7.43 -40.56 -3.68
N ILE A 117 -8.72 -40.43 -4.04
CA ILE A 117 -9.76 -39.89 -3.16
C ILE A 117 -9.85 -40.69 -1.86
N ASN A 118 -9.88 -42.03 -1.94
CA ASN A 118 -9.93 -42.86 -0.76
C ASN A 118 -8.67 -42.74 0.13
N ALA A 119 -7.49 -42.59 -0.46
CA ALA A 119 -6.26 -42.38 0.29
C ALA A 119 -6.29 -41.03 1.05
N GLN A 120 -6.79 -39.98 0.42
CA GLN A 120 -6.96 -38.66 1.03
C GLN A 120 -8.01 -38.70 2.16
N LYS A 121 -9.16 -39.34 1.94
CA LYS A 121 -10.18 -39.58 2.99
C LYS A 121 -9.58 -40.32 4.18
N ALA A 122 -8.84 -41.39 3.95
CA ALA A 122 -8.17 -42.13 5.01
C ALA A 122 -7.14 -41.29 5.78
N THR A 123 -6.53 -40.30 5.13
CA THR A 123 -5.63 -39.33 5.79
C THR A 123 -6.42 -38.43 6.74
N LEU A 124 -7.56 -37.89 6.31
CA LEU A 124 -8.44 -37.10 7.16
C LEU A 124 -9.03 -37.91 8.31
N GLU A 125 -9.48 -39.16 8.04
CA GLU A 125 -9.99 -40.08 9.06
C GLU A 125 -8.96 -40.32 10.17
N ARG A 126 -7.69 -40.59 9.83
CA ARG A 126 -6.62 -40.74 10.83
C ARG A 126 -6.42 -39.47 11.66
N ALA A 127 -6.54 -38.29 11.08
CA ALA A 127 -6.47 -37.04 11.82
C ALA A 127 -7.68 -36.87 12.76
N VAL A 128 -8.89 -37.24 12.31
CA VAL A 128 -10.11 -37.23 13.11
C VAL A 128 -10.01 -38.25 14.25
N ASP A 129 -9.44 -39.44 14.04
CA ASP A 129 -9.22 -40.45 15.10
C ASP A 129 -8.30 -39.89 16.20
N ARG A 130 -7.25 -39.14 15.85
CA ARG A 130 -6.40 -38.45 16.84
C ARG A 130 -7.21 -37.42 17.63
N VAL A 131 -8.08 -36.66 16.98
CA VAL A 131 -8.97 -35.70 17.63
C VAL A 131 -9.95 -36.42 18.57
N ASN A 132 -10.51 -37.55 18.17
CA ASN A 132 -11.43 -38.31 19.00
C ASN A 132 -10.76 -38.94 20.24
N ALA A 133 -9.45 -39.14 20.22
CA ALA A 133 -8.67 -39.65 21.35
C ALA A 133 -8.39 -38.60 22.43
N ILE A 134 -8.68 -37.31 22.21
CA ILE A 134 -8.49 -36.23 23.18
C ILE A 134 -9.35 -36.48 24.43
N THR A 135 -8.77 -36.27 25.60
CA THR A 135 -9.43 -36.46 26.90
C THR A 135 -9.50 -35.19 27.76
N THR A 136 -8.67 -34.19 27.47
CA THR A 136 -8.62 -32.93 28.21
C THR A 136 -8.69 -31.71 27.28
N LYS A 137 -9.07 -30.56 27.82
CA LYS A 137 -9.07 -29.30 27.08
C LYS A 137 -7.67 -28.90 26.63
N GLU A 138 -6.67 -29.12 27.47
CA GLU A 138 -5.27 -28.82 27.14
C GLU A 138 -4.79 -29.66 25.95
N GLU A 139 -5.12 -30.95 25.93
CA GLU A 139 -4.85 -31.82 24.77
C GLU A 139 -5.54 -31.31 23.49
N ALA A 140 -6.75 -30.76 23.60
CA ALA A 140 -7.46 -30.19 22.45
C ALA A 140 -6.70 -28.98 21.84
N TRP A 141 -6.23 -28.08 22.67
CA TRP A 141 -5.47 -26.90 22.20
C TRP A 141 -4.09 -27.29 21.67
N LYS A 142 -3.44 -28.25 22.30
CA LYS A 142 -2.20 -28.84 21.80
C LYS A 142 -2.41 -29.52 20.44
N MET A 143 -3.45 -30.34 20.30
CA MET A 143 -3.82 -30.99 19.05
C MET A 143 -4.11 -29.98 17.94
N MET A 144 -4.82 -28.89 18.26
CA MET A 144 -5.07 -27.82 17.30
C MET A 144 -3.77 -27.21 16.77
N ALA A 145 -2.79 -26.94 17.63
CA ALA A 145 -1.48 -26.45 17.23
C ALA A 145 -0.69 -27.48 16.40
N GLU A 146 -0.73 -28.76 16.78
CA GLU A 146 -0.10 -29.84 16.03
C GLU A 146 -0.70 -29.98 14.61
N LEU A 147 -2.03 -29.96 14.50
CA LEU A 147 -2.74 -30.00 13.21
C LEU A 147 -2.37 -28.81 12.33
N TYR A 148 -2.26 -27.61 12.93
CA TYR A 148 -1.82 -26.42 12.20
C TYR A 148 -0.38 -26.56 11.68
N MET A 149 0.53 -27.06 12.51
CA MET A 149 1.91 -27.35 12.08
C MET A 149 2.00 -28.42 10.99
N GLU A 150 1.06 -29.34 10.96
CA GLU A 150 0.93 -30.36 9.91
C GLU A 150 0.28 -29.81 8.63
N GLY A 151 -0.24 -28.57 8.65
CA GLY A 151 -0.85 -27.89 7.51
C GLY A 151 -2.33 -28.20 7.31
N TYR A 152 -3.02 -28.74 8.30
CA TYR A 152 -4.48 -28.80 8.26
C TYR A 152 -5.10 -27.44 8.51
N ASP A 153 -6.30 -27.24 8.00
CA ASP A 153 -7.09 -26.09 8.38
C ASP A 153 -7.52 -26.21 9.85
N ILE A 154 -7.47 -25.10 10.56
CA ILE A 154 -7.88 -25.03 11.96
C ILE A 154 -8.78 -23.81 12.19
N PRO A 155 -9.65 -23.86 13.19
CA PRO A 155 -10.56 -22.76 13.45
C PRO A 155 -9.88 -21.47 13.98
N LEU A 156 -8.67 -21.56 14.51
CA LEU A 156 -7.88 -20.41 14.96
C LEU A 156 -6.83 -20.04 13.92
N GLN A 157 -6.99 -18.90 13.27
CA GLN A 157 -6.07 -18.40 12.24
C GLN A 157 -5.24 -17.23 12.79
N PRO A 158 -4.02 -17.49 13.31
CA PRO A 158 -3.13 -16.42 13.72
C PRO A 158 -2.68 -15.59 12.51
N THR A 159 -2.64 -14.25 12.69
CA THR A 159 -2.13 -13.33 11.66
C THR A 159 -0.95 -12.54 12.20
N THR A 160 -0.06 -12.07 11.32
CA THR A 160 1.01 -11.17 11.75
C THR A 160 0.55 -9.73 11.75
N PHE A 161 1.10 -8.93 12.67
CA PHE A 161 0.94 -7.48 12.67
C PHE A 161 2.21 -6.81 13.22
N SER A 162 2.27 -5.49 13.17
CA SER A 162 3.44 -4.76 13.66
C SER A 162 3.14 -4.10 15.00
N LYS A 163 4.02 -4.29 15.98
CA LYS A 163 3.93 -3.68 17.30
C LYS A 163 5.33 -3.43 17.88
N ASN A 164 5.55 -2.28 18.51
CA ASN A 164 6.85 -1.90 19.10
C ASN A 164 8.04 -2.06 18.13
N GLY A 165 7.83 -1.80 16.83
CA GLY A 165 8.86 -1.96 15.79
C GLY A 165 9.24 -3.41 15.47
N LYS A 166 8.41 -4.39 15.85
CA LYS A 166 8.58 -5.82 15.57
C LYS A 166 7.32 -6.42 14.97
N VAL A 167 7.48 -7.58 14.35
CA VAL A 167 6.35 -8.42 13.95
C VAL A 167 5.86 -9.21 15.17
N GLY A 168 4.58 -9.09 15.47
CA GLY A 168 3.86 -9.88 16.45
C GLY A 168 2.79 -10.75 15.82
N ILE A 169 2.15 -11.58 16.63
CA ILE A 169 0.98 -12.37 16.26
C ILE A 169 -0.26 -11.72 16.85
N LEU A 170 -1.24 -11.44 16.00
CA LEU A 170 -2.55 -10.98 16.42
C LEU A 170 -3.53 -12.15 16.44
N LEU A 171 -4.23 -12.29 17.57
CA LEU A 171 -5.39 -13.16 17.70
C LEU A 171 -6.66 -12.37 17.46
N ASP A 172 -7.15 -12.48 16.25
CA ASP A 172 -8.51 -12.08 15.91
C ASP A 172 -9.36 -13.34 15.78
N LEU A 173 -10.22 -13.59 16.75
CA LEU A 173 -11.26 -14.62 16.61
C LEU A 173 -12.46 -14.06 15.85
N GLY A 174 -12.19 -13.21 14.90
CA GLY A 174 -13.09 -12.48 14.06
C GLY A 174 -14.53 -12.88 14.22
N SER A 175 -15.35 -11.96 14.64
CA SER A 175 -16.73 -11.97 14.20
C SER A 175 -16.68 -12.00 12.69
N GLY A 176 -16.75 -13.19 12.08
CA GLY A 176 -16.63 -13.33 10.64
C GLY A 176 -17.40 -12.25 9.90
N GLY A 177 -16.73 -11.39 9.16
CA GLY A 177 -17.31 -10.44 8.23
C GLY A 177 -17.92 -9.16 8.80
N ASP A 178 -18.01 -8.96 10.11
CA ASP A 178 -18.43 -7.66 10.67
C ASP A 178 -17.21 -6.73 10.84
N TYR A 179 -16.45 -6.52 9.78
CA TYR A 179 -15.70 -5.25 9.66
C TYR A 179 -16.67 -4.12 9.98
N VAL A 180 -16.22 -3.18 10.83
CA VAL A 180 -16.97 -1.99 11.21
C VAL A 180 -17.94 -1.63 10.10
N LYS A 181 -19.26 -1.79 10.32
CA LYS A 181 -20.21 -1.35 9.32
C LYS A 181 -19.79 0.04 8.95
N ARG A 182 -19.44 0.24 7.70
CA ARG A 182 -18.90 1.50 7.16
C ARG A 182 -19.74 2.72 7.54
N ASP A 183 -20.93 2.52 8.11
CA ASP A 183 -21.86 3.56 8.55
C ASP A 183 -21.26 4.60 9.53
N VAL A 184 -20.26 4.25 10.31
CA VAL A 184 -19.59 5.21 11.22
C VAL A 184 -18.29 5.72 10.62
N LEU A 185 -17.59 4.91 9.82
CA LEU A 185 -16.35 5.31 9.12
C LEU A 185 -16.61 5.80 7.69
N SER A 186 -17.79 5.55 7.14
CA SER A 186 -18.13 5.75 5.73
C SER A 186 -18.11 7.20 5.26
N LYS A 187 -18.01 8.17 6.15
CA LYS A 187 -18.06 9.59 5.75
C LYS A 187 -16.92 10.44 6.31
N LYS A 188 -15.97 9.87 7.10
CA LYS A 188 -14.92 10.65 7.74
C LYS A 188 -13.73 9.75 8.09
N SER A 189 -12.51 10.19 7.81
CA SER A 189 -11.32 9.50 8.29
C SER A 189 -11.32 9.39 9.82
N LEU A 190 -10.77 8.31 10.35
CA LEU A 190 -10.78 8.06 11.79
C LEU A 190 -10.23 9.22 12.63
N PRO A 191 -9.07 9.79 12.33
CA PRO A 191 -8.53 10.91 13.11
C PRO A 191 -9.44 12.14 13.06
N TRP A 192 -10.04 12.43 11.92
CA TRP A 192 -10.98 13.53 11.78
C TRP A 192 -12.29 13.26 12.58
N LEU A 193 -12.75 12.01 12.56
CA LEU A 193 -13.90 11.58 13.35
C LEU A 193 -13.61 11.74 14.85
N LEU A 194 -12.44 11.32 15.31
CA LEU A 194 -12.01 11.45 16.70
C LEU A 194 -11.89 12.91 17.12
N ALA A 195 -11.31 13.76 16.27
CA ALA A 195 -11.14 15.19 16.54
C ALA A 195 -12.46 15.97 16.63
N ASN A 196 -13.48 15.57 15.85
CA ASN A 196 -14.75 16.30 15.74
C ASN A 196 -15.94 15.64 16.46
N ASN A 197 -15.73 14.50 17.11
CA ASN A 197 -16.74 13.78 17.87
C ASN A 197 -16.18 13.35 19.23
N PRO A 198 -16.18 14.26 20.24
CA PRO A 198 -15.65 13.97 21.57
C PRO A 198 -16.28 12.73 22.22
N GLU A 199 -17.54 12.44 21.92
CA GLU A 199 -18.25 11.24 22.35
C GLU A 199 -17.68 9.95 21.75
N VAL A 200 -17.21 9.99 20.51
CA VAL A 200 -16.51 8.86 19.85
C VAL A 200 -15.13 8.72 20.45
N LEU A 201 -14.45 9.85 20.71
CA LEU A 201 -13.17 9.85 21.42
C LEU A 201 -13.27 9.24 22.83
N ALA A 202 -14.36 9.53 23.55
CA ALA A 202 -14.61 8.96 24.87
C ALA A 202 -14.92 7.44 24.85
N ARG A 203 -15.41 6.93 23.71
CA ARG A 203 -15.75 5.52 23.49
C ARG A 203 -14.59 4.71 22.90
N VAL A 204 -13.74 5.36 22.12
CA VAL A 204 -12.41 4.85 21.78
C VAL A 204 -11.59 5.07 23.04
N HIS A 205 -11.43 4.03 23.84
CA HIS A 205 -10.47 4.09 24.93
C HIS A 205 -9.18 4.64 24.35
N PRO A 206 -8.63 5.75 24.89
CA PRO A 206 -7.31 6.15 24.51
C PRO A 206 -6.47 4.88 24.67
N LEU A 207 -5.81 4.45 23.58
CA LEU A 207 -4.82 3.40 23.64
C LEU A 207 -3.67 3.99 24.48
N THR A 208 -3.94 4.12 25.76
CA THR A 208 -2.93 4.48 26.75
C THR A 208 -1.93 3.32 26.82
N ASP A 209 -0.77 3.53 27.40
CA ASP A 209 0.23 2.49 27.64
C ASP A 209 -0.35 1.20 28.27
N ALA A 210 -1.56 1.26 28.82
CA ALA A 210 -2.31 0.11 29.31
C ALA A 210 -2.84 -0.82 28.20
N SER A 211 -2.97 -0.35 26.94
CA SER A 211 -3.35 -1.19 25.79
C SER A 211 -2.19 -2.06 25.29
N THR A 212 -0.97 -1.80 25.72
CA THR A 212 0.22 -2.61 25.47
C THR A 212 0.38 -3.76 26.47
N ARG A 213 -0.71 -4.21 27.07
CA ARG A 213 -0.64 -5.36 27.97
C ARG A 213 -0.18 -6.56 27.18
N GLY A 214 1.01 -7.03 27.53
CA GLY A 214 1.50 -8.32 27.12
C GLY A 214 0.44 -9.39 27.38
N PHE A 215 0.52 -10.46 26.66
CA PHE A 215 -0.41 -11.58 26.74
C PHE A 215 -0.55 -12.06 28.20
N ASP A 216 -1.76 -12.01 28.75
CA ASP A 216 -2.02 -12.44 30.13
C ASP A 216 -2.08 -13.96 30.21
N ASN A 217 -0.95 -14.57 30.55
CA ASN A 217 -0.80 -16.02 30.66
C ASN A 217 -1.79 -16.64 31.65
N ALA A 218 -2.12 -15.92 32.72
CA ALA A 218 -3.06 -16.43 33.74
C ALA A 218 -4.50 -16.43 33.24
N LYS A 219 -4.85 -15.45 32.44
CA LYS A 219 -6.18 -15.34 31.81
C LYS A 219 -6.37 -16.32 30.66
N TRP A 220 -5.30 -16.63 29.90
CA TRP A 220 -5.36 -17.41 28.67
C TRP A 220 -4.53 -18.70 28.69
N PRO A 221 -4.68 -19.60 29.66
CA PRO A 221 -3.83 -20.78 29.80
C PRO A 221 -3.89 -21.74 28.59
N MET A 222 -5.04 -21.81 27.91
CA MET A 222 -5.19 -22.68 26.74
C MET A 222 -4.46 -22.11 25.52
N LEU A 223 -4.49 -20.78 25.33
CA LEU A 223 -3.69 -20.11 24.29
C LEU A 223 -2.18 -20.23 24.60
N VAL A 224 -1.78 -20.20 25.86
CA VAL A 224 -0.39 -20.49 26.28
C VAL A 224 0.03 -21.87 25.76
N THR A 225 -0.80 -22.91 25.96
CA THR A 225 -0.53 -24.26 25.45
C THR A 225 -0.39 -24.25 23.93
N PHE A 226 -1.28 -23.56 23.22
CA PHE A 226 -1.27 -23.46 21.77
C PHE A 226 0.03 -22.81 21.25
N PHE A 227 0.38 -21.62 21.73
CA PHE A 227 1.55 -20.90 21.26
C PHE A 227 2.88 -21.55 21.67
N ASN A 228 2.95 -22.11 22.87
CA ASN A 228 4.11 -22.90 23.29
C ASN A 228 4.32 -24.12 22.37
N THR A 229 3.24 -24.78 21.96
CA THR A 229 3.31 -25.91 21.01
C THR A 229 3.79 -25.43 19.64
N LEU A 230 3.37 -24.25 19.18
CA LEU A 230 3.88 -23.63 17.95
C LEU A 230 5.33 -23.13 18.06
N GLY A 231 5.89 -23.04 19.27
CA GLY A 231 7.21 -22.45 19.51
C GLY A 231 7.25 -20.94 19.29
N ILE A 232 6.14 -20.25 19.54
CA ILE A 232 6.01 -18.79 19.44
C ILE A 232 6.17 -18.20 20.86
N ALA A 233 7.03 -17.19 21.00
CA ALA A 233 7.22 -16.49 22.27
C ALA A 233 5.94 -15.70 22.63
N LEU A 234 5.47 -15.86 23.88
CA LEU A 234 4.21 -15.22 24.30
C LEU A 234 4.32 -13.69 24.36
N ASP A 235 5.51 -13.14 24.52
CA ASP A 235 5.77 -11.70 24.48
C ASP A 235 5.51 -11.07 23.10
N ASP A 236 5.43 -11.90 22.05
CA ASP A 236 5.13 -11.49 20.68
C ASP A 236 3.68 -11.81 20.27
N VAL A 237 2.83 -12.22 21.24
CA VAL A 237 1.41 -12.52 21.01
C VAL A 237 0.54 -11.42 21.60
N TYR A 238 -0.42 -10.96 20.81
CA TYR A 238 -1.31 -9.86 21.18
C TYR A 238 -2.77 -10.22 20.91
N THR A 239 -3.68 -9.60 21.62
CA THR A 239 -5.11 -9.72 21.39
C THR A 239 -5.62 -8.48 20.66
N ILE A 240 -6.84 -8.55 20.13
CA ILE A 240 -7.44 -7.47 19.37
C ILE A 240 -7.58 -6.16 20.16
N ASN A 241 -7.57 -6.22 21.49
CA ASN A 241 -7.59 -5.03 22.36
C ASN A 241 -6.35 -4.14 22.14
N ASP A 242 -5.28 -4.69 21.56
CA ASP A 242 -4.06 -3.98 21.22
C ASP A 242 -4.10 -3.44 19.78
N HIS A 243 -5.18 -3.69 19.02
CA HIS A 243 -5.29 -3.29 17.64
C HIS A 243 -5.82 -1.86 17.50
N PRO A 244 -5.14 -0.99 16.74
CA PRO A 244 -5.49 0.42 16.61
C PRO A 244 -6.85 0.71 15.96
N TYR A 245 -7.42 -0.24 15.26
CA TYR A 245 -8.69 -0.11 14.56
C TYR A 245 -9.90 -0.65 15.34
N ALA A 246 -9.74 -1.00 16.61
CA ALA A 246 -10.82 -1.47 17.46
C ALA A 246 -11.79 -0.34 17.88
N ILE A 247 -12.41 0.32 16.90
CA ILE A 247 -13.29 1.47 17.11
C ILE A 247 -14.76 1.05 17.24
N LYS A 248 -15.07 -0.20 16.99
CA LYS A 248 -16.43 -0.69 17.18
C LYS A 248 -16.70 -0.81 18.66
N GLU A 249 -17.67 -0.04 19.15
CA GLU A 249 -18.16 -0.20 20.52
C GLU A 249 -18.43 -1.68 20.81
N GLY A 250 -17.78 -2.21 21.84
CA GLY A 250 -17.91 -3.59 22.26
C GLY A 250 -17.17 -4.62 21.39
N TRP A 251 -16.30 -4.23 20.46
CA TRP A 251 -15.54 -5.21 19.67
C TRP A 251 -14.47 -5.93 20.49
N ALA A 252 -13.72 -5.19 21.30
CA ALA A 252 -12.78 -5.77 22.24
C ALA A 252 -13.47 -6.74 23.22
N GLU A 253 -14.61 -6.34 23.76
CA GLU A 253 -15.42 -7.17 24.65
C GLU A 253 -15.99 -8.40 23.94
N LYS A 254 -16.42 -8.27 22.68
CA LYS A 254 -16.89 -9.39 21.88
C LYS A 254 -15.79 -10.38 21.56
N ASN A 255 -14.61 -9.88 21.19
CA ASN A 255 -13.45 -10.73 20.95
C ASN A 255 -13.01 -11.45 22.22
N GLU A 256 -12.94 -10.72 23.34
CA GLU A 256 -12.64 -11.31 24.64
C GLU A 256 -13.70 -12.35 25.04
N ALA A 257 -14.98 -12.04 24.87
CA ALA A 257 -16.06 -12.99 25.13
C ALA A 257 -15.96 -14.24 24.25
N SER A 258 -15.53 -14.07 22.98
CA SER A 258 -15.28 -15.18 22.08
C SER A 258 -14.11 -16.04 22.54
N LEU A 259 -12.98 -15.42 22.94
CA LEU A 259 -11.83 -16.14 23.51
C LEU A 259 -12.20 -16.91 24.78
N ILE A 260 -13.01 -16.30 25.67
CA ILE A 260 -13.52 -16.98 26.88
C ILE A 260 -14.35 -18.21 26.48
N LYS A 261 -15.34 -18.05 25.59
CA LYS A 261 -16.17 -19.16 25.11
C LYS A 261 -15.32 -20.28 24.51
N TRP A 262 -14.26 -19.93 23.80
CA TRP A 262 -13.33 -20.92 23.24
C TRP A 262 -12.58 -21.69 24.33
N GLN A 263 -12.08 -21.02 25.37
CA GLN A 263 -11.43 -21.69 26.49
C GLN A 263 -12.42 -22.55 27.32
N GLU A 264 -13.69 -22.15 27.36
CA GLU A 264 -14.73 -22.84 28.11
C GLU A 264 -15.29 -24.07 27.39
N LYS A 265 -15.09 -24.20 26.07
CA LYS A 265 -15.56 -25.37 25.31
C LYS A 265 -15.22 -26.68 26.02
N SER A 266 -16.17 -27.57 26.12
CA SER A 266 -15.95 -28.93 26.59
C SER A 266 -15.06 -29.73 25.64
N VAL A 267 -14.53 -30.83 26.09
CA VAL A 267 -13.72 -31.74 25.27
C VAL A 267 -14.52 -32.23 24.06
N ASP A 268 -15.79 -32.54 24.24
CA ASP A 268 -16.66 -33.03 23.15
C ASP A 268 -16.94 -31.94 22.12
N GLU A 269 -17.14 -30.69 22.56
CA GLU A 269 -17.28 -29.54 21.65
C GLU A 269 -15.99 -29.31 20.86
N TRP A 270 -14.81 -29.49 21.48
CA TRP A 270 -13.53 -29.40 20.77
C TRP A 270 -13.35 -30.52 19.74
N LYS A 271 -13.71 -31.77 20.08
CA LYS A 271 -13.69 -32.88 19.13
C LYS A 271 -14.55 -32.59 17.91
N LEU A 272 -15.77 -32.07 18.12
CA LEU A 272 -16.66 -31.66 17.02
C LEU A 272 -16.05 -30.52 16.21
N THR A 273 -15.52 -29.48 16.86
CA THR A 273 -14.96 -28.30 16.20
C THR A 273 -13.76 -28.66 15.32
N LEU A 274 -12.80 -29.41 15.87
CA LEU A 274 -11.60 -29.83 15.13
C LEU A 274 -11.93 -30.89 14.05
N GLY A 275 -12.82 -31.82 14.36
CA GLY A 275 -13.27 -32.82 13.38
C GLY A 275 -13.98 -32.18 12.19
N TYR A 276 -14.76 -31.14 12.41
CA TYR A 276 -15.42 -30.39 11.35
C TYR A 276 -14.42 -29.62 10.49
N ALA A 277 -13.43 -28.96 11.11
CA ALA A 277 -12.37 -28.26 10.38
C ALA A 277 -11.57 -29.21 9.48
N LEU A 278 -11.18 -30.38 9.99
CA LEU A 278 -10.48 -31.41 9.21
C LEU A 278 -11.32 -31.91 8.01
N GLN A 279 -12.62 -32.14 8.22
CA GLN A 279 -13.52 -32.58 7.14
C GLN A 279 -13.69 -31.49 6.07
N GLY A 280 -13.52 -30.23 6.42
CA GLY A 280 -13.56 -29.11 5.48
C GLY A 280 -12.54 -29.27 4.34
N ASP A 281 -11.39 -29.87 4.58
CA ASP A 281 -10.37 -30.11 3.55
C ASP A 281 -10.84 -31.09 2.43
N ALA A 282 -11.93 -31.82 2.64
CA ALA A 282 -12.49 -32.69 1.60
C ALA A 282 -13.01 -31.92 0.36
N VAL A 283 -13.29 -30.61 0.49
CA VAL A 283 -13.77 -29.76 -0.63
C VAL A 283 -12.81 -29.74 -1.82
N TYR A 284 -11.54 -30.00 -1.60
CA TYR A 284 -10.53 -29.96 -2.64
C TYR A 284 -10.51 -31.21 -3.54
N PHE A 285 -11.04 -32.35 -3.07
CA PHE A 285 -10.92 -33.62 -3.78
C PHE A 285 -12.19 -34.50 -3.77
N ASP A 286 -13.23 -34.12 -3.03
CA ASP A 286 -14.51 -34.84 -2.97
C ASP A 286 -15.64 -33.93 -3.48
N GLU A 287 -16.19 -34.22 -4.66
CA GLU A 287 -17.24 -33.43 -5.29
C GLU A 287 -18.52 -33.34 -4.45
N ALA A 288 -18.80 -34.33 -3.62
CA ALA A 288 -19.96 -34.28 -2.72
C ALA A 288 -19.71 -33.25 -1.57
N ALA A 289 -18.49 -33.19 -1.05
CA ALA A 289 -18.10 -32.20 -0.05
C ALA A 289 -18.06 -30.77 -0.65
N ALA A 290 -17.52 -30.63 -1.86
CA ALA A 290 -17.50 -29.36 -2.58
C ALA A 290 -18.92 -28.85 -2.88
N ALA A 291 -19.81 -29.72 -3.37
CA ALA A 291 -21.21 -29.35 -3.62
C ALA A 291 -21.95 -28.94 -2.34
N ALA A 292 -21.69 -29.62 -1.21
CA ALA A 292 -22.22 -29.22 0.10
C ALA A 292 -21.75 -27.84 0.56
N ALA A 293 -20.55 -27.42 0.12
CA ALA A 293 -20.00 -26.09 0.34
C ALA A 293 -20.37 -25.06 -0.77
N SER A 294 -21.29 -25.42 -1.68
CA SER A 294 -21.73 -24.59 -2.81
C SER A 294 -20.59 -24.18 -3.76
N THR A 295 -19.66 -25.09 -4.01
CA THR A 295 -18.52 -24.92 -4.93
C THR A 295 -18.22 -26.21 -5.68
N THR A 296 -17.18 -26.24 -6.51
CA THR A 296 -16.61 -27.43 -7.13
C THR A 296 -15.19 -27.65 -6.61
N CYS A 297 -14.67 -28.88 -6.69
CA CYS A 297 -13.28 -29.17 -6.30
C CYS A 297 -12.30 -28.26 -7.06
N ASN A 298 -12.52 -28.06 -8.35
CA ASN A 298 -11.66 -27.23 -9.18
C ASN A 298 -11.66 -25.75 -8.75
N GLU A 299 -12.83 -25.19 -8.46
CA GLU A 299 -12.95 -23.82 -7.92
C GLU A 299 -12.27 -23.69 -6.55
N ALA A 300 -12.48 -24.66 -5.65
CA ALA A 300 -11.86 -24.68 -4.33
C ALA A 300 -10.33 -24.70 -4.43
N VAL A 301 -9.75 -25.54 -5.30
CA VAL A 301 -8.30 -25.61 -5.54
C VAL A 301 -7.79 -24.30 -6.13
N ASN A 302 -8.42 -23.74 -7.15
CA ASN A 302 -7.99 -22.49 -7.75
C ASN A 302 -8.06 -21.32 -6.75
N ASN A 303 -9.12 -21.22 -5.96
CA ASN A 303 -9.25 -20.21 -4.90
C ASN A 303 -8.18 -20.38 -3.81
N PHE A 304 -7.88 -21.62 -3.44
CA PHE A 304 -6.79 -21.90 -2.52
C PHE A 304 -5.43 -21.43 -3.05
N LEU A 305 -5.09 -21.79 -4.29
CA LEU A 305 -3.83 -21.43 -4.92
C LEU A 305 -3.68 -19.92 -5.08
N SER A 306 -4.74 -19.21 -5.49
CA SER A 306 -4.70 -17.75 -5.63
C SER A 306 -4.43 -17.01 -4.32
N ASN A 307 -4.69 -17.63 -3.16
CA ASN A 307 -4.46 -17.02 -1.85
C ASN A 307 -3.21 -17.55 -1.11
N ASN A 308 -2.64 -18.67 -1.54
CA ASN A 308 -1.56 -19.32 -0.79
C ASN A 308 -0.23 -19.42 -1.56
N LEU A 309 -0.18 -19.01 -2.82
CA LEU A 309 1.05 -18.99 -3.61
C LEU A 309 1.77 -17.64 -3.65
N TRP A 310 1.29 -16.62 -2.98
CA TRP A 310 1.82 -15.25 -3.10
C TRP A 310 3.33 -15.16 -2.88
N TYR A 311 3.88 -15.95 -1.96
CA TYR A 311 5.31 -15.91 -1.66
C TYR A 311 6.15 -16.51 -2.79
N GLU A 312 5.75 -17.70 -3.32
CA GLU A 312 6.40 -18.31 -4.49
C GLU A 312 6.23 -17.45 -5.74
N GLN A 313 5.00 -16.98 -6.02
CA GLN A 313 4.72 -16.10 -7.16
C GLN A 313 5.58 -14.84 -7.10
N SER A 314 5.66 -14.21 -5.94
CA SER A 314 6.46 -13.02 -5.73
C SER A 314 7.95 -13.27 -5.98
N ARG A 315 8.50 -14.37 -5.48
CA ARG A 315 9.90 -14.75 -5.68
C ARG A 315 10.19 -15.01 -7.15
N VAL A 316 9.42 -15.88 -7.79
CA VAL A 316 9.61 -16.22 -9.21
C VAL A 316 9.51 -14.99 -10.09
N PHE A 317 8.53 -14.12 -9.81
CA PHE A 317 8.36 -12.87 -10.54
C PHE A 317 9.55 -11.91 -10.34
N ALA A 318 9.98 -11.73 -9.10
CA ALA A 318 11.11 -10.85 -8.77
C ALA A 318 12.41 -11.35 -9.41
N ASP A 319 12.70 -12.63 -9.31
CA ASP A 319 13.91 -13.25 -9.89
C ASP A 319 13.95 -13.08 -11.42
N ALA A 320 12.79 -13.08 -12.07
CA ALA A 320 12.71 -12.90 -13.53
C ALA A 320 12.82 -11.44 -13.99
N TYR A 321 12.31 -10.47 -13.23
CA TYR A 321 12.08 -9.13 -13.76
C TYR A 321 12.60 -7.97 -12.91
N VAL A 322 12.87 -8.16 -11.62
CA VAL A 322 13.35 -7.08 -10.75
C VAL A 322 14.87 -7.07 -10.71
N THR A 323 15.49 -6.13 -11.44
CA THR A 323 16.94 -6.00 -11.48
C THR A 323 17.46 -5.09 -10.36
N ALA A 324 18.76 -5.24 -10.03
CA ALA A 324 19.44 -4.35 -9.09
C ALA A 324 19.38 -2.88 -9.55
N ASP A 325 19.53 -2.63 -10.85
CA ASP A 325 19.45 -1.28 -11.43
C ASP A 325 18.06 -0.66 -11.25
N HIS A 326 16.99 -1.45 -11.44
CA HIS A 326 15.62 -0.99 -11.15
C HIS A 326 15.50 -0.57 -9.69
N LYS A 327 15.88 -1.45 -8.76
CA LYS A 327 15.80 -1.18 -7.32
C LYS A 327 16.61 0.05 -6.93
N GLN A 328 17.84 0.18 -7.44
CA GLN A 328 18.71 1.30 -7.12
C GLN A 328 18.09 2.63 -7.53
N ARG A 329 17.69 2.76 -8.80
CA ARG A 329 17.08 4.01 -9.31
C ARG A 329 15.84 4.41 -8.52
N MET A 330 14.98 3.43 -8.21
CA MET A 330 13.75 3.69 -7.47
C MET A 330 14.03 4.08 -6.01
N THR A 331 15.06 3.46 -5.41
CA THR A 331 15.52 3.84 -4.07
C THR A 331 16.09 5.26 -4.05
N GLU A 332 16.83 5.66 -5.08
CA GLU A 332 17.36 7.02 -5.22
C GLU A 332 16.21 8.05 -5.27
N TYR A 333 15.16 7.80 -6.05
CA TYR A 333 13.97 8.65 -6.07
C TYR A 333 13.24 8.70 -4.72
N ALA A 334 13.07 7.56 -4.06
CA ALA A 334 12.43 7.51 -2.75
C ALA A 334 13.21 8.30 -1.69
N GLU A 335 14.55 8.22 -1.70
CA GLU A 335 15.40 9.00 -0.80
C GLU A 335 15.43 10.50 -1.16
N GLU A 336 15.33 10.85 -2.44
CA GLU A 336 15.16 12.24 -2.88
C GLU A 336 13.85 12.82 -2.35
N LEU A 337 12.74 12.09 -2.46
CA LEU A 337 11.45 12.49 -1.90
C LEU A 337 11.50 12.61 -0.37
N ARG A 338 12.15 11.67 0.32
CA ARG A 338 12.38 11.73 1.78
C ARG A 338 13.14 13.00 2.16
N GLN A 339 14.21 13.32 1.44
CA GLN A 339 14.99 14.53 1.69
C GLN A 339 14.15 15.80 1.41
N THR A 340 13.40 15.83 0.33
CA THR A 340 12.51 16.94 -0.01
C THR A 340 11.46 17.15 1.07
N PHE A 341 10.85 16.06 1.58
CA PHE A 341 9.88 16.18 2.67
C PHE A 341 10.50 16.69 3.97
N ARG A 342 11.71 16.22 4.31
CA ARG A 342 12.44 16.73 5.48
C ARG A 342 12.61 18.24 5.40
N GLU A 343 13.00 18.77 4.23
CA GLU A 343 13.19 20.20 4.00
C GLU A 343 11.87 20.98 4.14
N ARG A 344 10.77 20.44 3.60
CA ARG A 344 9.43 21.05 3.77
C ARG A 344 9.00 21.08 5.23
N ILE A 345 9.17 20.01 5.98
CA ILE A 345 8.87 19.96 7.42
C ILE A 345 9.70 21.00 8.16
N GLN A 346 11.00 21.12 7.87
CA GLN A 346 11.88 22.10 8.51
C GLN A 346 11.47 23.53 8.21
N GLN A 347 11.03 23.81 6.98
CA GLN A 347 10.61 25.14 6.53
C GLN A 347 9.17 25.49 6.94
N SER A 348 8.39 24.55 7.43
CA SER A 348 7.01 24.78 7.83
C SER A 348 6.93 25.86 8.92
N GLU A 349 6.14 26.90 8.68
CA GLU A 349 5.96 28.04 9.61
C GLU A 349 4.91 27.77 10.69
N TRP A 350 4.02 26.80 10.46
CA TRP A 350 2.93 26.51 11.38
C TRP A 350 3.24 25.39 12.39
N LEU A 351 4.24 24.56 12.12
CA LEU A 351 4.67 23.50 13.04
C LEU A 351 5.58 24.02 14.14
N SER A 352 5.29 23.68 15.38
CA SER A 352 6.24 23.85 16.48
C SER A 352 7.50 23.01 16.26
N GLU A 353 8.59 23.41 16.89
CA GLU A 353 9.85 22.67 16.79
C GLU A 353 9.73 21.22 17.27
N GLY A 354 8.93 20.96 18.32
CA GLY A 354 8.65 19.62 18.80
C GLY A 354 7.95 18.75 17.78
N SER A 355 6.92 19.26 17.09
CA SER A 355 6.23 18.55 16.02
C SER A 355 7.11 18.32 14.81
N LYS A 356 7.98 19.28 14.44
CA LYS A 356 8.99 19.08 13.38
C LYS A 356 9.92 17.91 13.71
N GLN A 357 10.44 17.87 14.95
CA GLN A 357 11.33 16.80 15.39
C GLN A 357 10.64 15.43 15.36
N ASN A 358 9.40 15.33 15.83
CA ASN A 358 8.61 14.08 15.77
C ASN A 358 8.39 13.62 14.33
N ALA A 359 7.97 14.54 13.45
CA ALA A 359 7.73 14.24 12.04
C ALA A 359 9.02 13.80 11.32
N ILE A 360 10.14 14.50 11.54
CA ILE A 360 11.44 14.15 10.96
C ILE A 360 11.92 12.79 11.49
N LYS A 361 11.74 12.51 12.79
CA LYS A 361 12.08 11.21 13.37
C LYS A 361 11.29 10.09 12.70
N LYS A 362 9.97 10.25 12.55
CA LYS A 362 9.12 9.28 11.86
C LYS A 362 9.54 9.08 10.40
N LEU A 363 9.79 10.16 9.68
CA LEU A 363 10.23 10.11 8.28
C LEU A 363 11.58 9.40 8.13
N ASN A 364 12.52 9.60 9.05
CA ASN A 364 13.83 8.96 9.04
C ASN A 364 13.75 7.46 9.32
N MET A 365 12.78 7.03 10.13
CA MET A 365 12.57 5.62 10.49
C MET A 365 11.62 4.89 9.54
N MET A 366 10.97 5.60 8.64
CA MET A 366 10.08 5.00 7.64
C MET A 366 10.83 4.00 6.76
N GLY A 367 10.35 2.77 6.72
CA GLY A 367 10.89 1.73 5.85
C GLY A 367 10.48 1.92 4.39
N PHE A 368 11.37 1.60 3.45
CA PHE A 368 11.09 1.59 2.02
C PHE A 368 11.27 0.18 1.46
N ASN A 369 10.16 -0.49 1.19
CA ASN A 369 10.10 -1.77 0.51
C ASN A 369 9.95 -1.51 -1.00
N ILE A 370 11.02 -1.64 -1.76
CA ILE A 370 11.04 -1.29 -3.18
C ILE A 370 11.35 -2.53 -4.02
N GLY A 371 10.40 -2.90 -4.87
CA GLY A 371 10.49 -3.97 -5.85
C GLY A 371 10.44 -5.37 -5.25
N ALA A 372 11.48 -5.82 -4.55
CA ALA A 372 11.55 -7.15 -3.96
C ALA A 372 12.46 -7.17 -2.73
N PRO A 373 12.26 -8.11 -1.78
CA PRO A 373 13.19 -8.33 -0.67
C PRO A 373 14.62 -8.57 -1.16
N ASP A 374 15.61 -8.15 -0.37
CA ASP A 374 17.02 -8.44 -0.67
C ASP A 374 17.38 -9.91 -0.39
N GLU A 375 16.66 -10.54 0.51
CA GLU A 375 16.81 -11.94 0.89
C GLU A 375 15.43 -12.61 0.96
N TRP A 376 15.31 -13.83 0.45
CA TRP A 376 14.11 -14.64 0.56
C TRP A 376 14.25 -15.69 1.65
N PHE A 377 13.22 -15.88 2.46
CA PHE A 377 13.20 -16.90 3.50
C PHE A 377 12.68 -18.23 2.95
N GLU A 378 13.51 -19.27 3.02
CA GLU A 378 13.14 -20.62 2.53
C GLU A 378 11.93 -21.19 3.30
N GLU A 379 11.70 -20.74 4.54
CA GLU A 379 10.54 -21.11 5.35
C GLU A 379 9.20 -20.79 4.66
N GLY A 380 9.17 -19.77 3.79
CA GLY A 380 7.98 -19.39 3.02
C GLY A 380 7.78 -20.18 1.72
N MET A 381 8.73 -21.06 1.36
CA MET A 381 8.67 -21.87 0.15
C MET A 381 8.21 -23.30 0.47
N ALA A 382 7.26 -23.80 -0.30
CA ALA A 382 6.81 -25.21 -0.17
C ALA A 382 7.67 -26.11 -1.06
N ASP A 383 8.20 -27.20 -0.49
CA ASP A 383 8.80 -28.27 -1.27
C ASP A 383 7.76 -29.38 -1.49
N LEU A 384 7.15 -29.40 -2.68
CA LEU A 384 6.16 -30.40 -3.06
C LEU A 384 6.74 -31.68 -3.67
N SER A 385 8.06 -31.79 -3.78
CA SER A 385 8.73 -32.91 -4.47
C SER A 385 8.45 -34.28 -3.86
N LYS A 386 8.09 -34.30 -2.58
CA LYS A 386 7.79 -35.54 -1.81
C LYS A 386 6.31 -35.77 -1.60
N GLU A 387 5.47 -34.80 -1.95
CA GLU A 387 4.02 -34.90 -1.76
C GLU A 387 3.41 -35.77 -2.86
N GLN A 388 2.45 -36.59 -2.50
CA GLN A 388 1.90 -37.60 -3.41
C GLN A 388 0.45 -37.36 -3.80
N THR A 389 -0.28 -36.59 -3.01
CA THR A 389 -1.69 -36.31 -3.23
C THR A 389 -1.96 -34.80 -3.18
N LEU A 390 -3.07 -34.39 -3.77
CA LEU A 390 -3.52 -33.00 -3.70
C LEU A 390 -3.65 -32.49 -2.26
N LEU A 391 -4.15 -33.31 -1.34
CA LEU A 391 -4.24 -32.92 0.08
C LEU A 391 -2.87 -32.69 0.70
N ASP A 392 -1.86 -33.49 0.32
CA ASP A 392 -0.50 -33.32 0.81
C ASP A 392 0.11 -31.99 0.28
N ASP A 393 -0.13 -31.67 -0.99
CA ASP A 393 0.29 -30.38 -1.59
C ASP A 393 -0.33 -29.18 -0.85
N ILE A 394 -1.65 -29.21 -0.62
CA ILE A 394 -2.38 -28.15 0.10
C ILE A 394 -1.79 -27.98 1.51
N ARG A 395 -1.56 -29.08 2.20
CA ARG A 395 -0.96 -29.05 3.54
C ARG A 395 0.47 -28.51 3.51
N ALA A 396 1.28 -28.85 2.51
CA ALA A 396 2.63 -28.34 2.37
C ALA A 396 2.66 -26.82 2.13
N LEU A 397 1.76 -26.30 1.31
CA LEU A 397 1.61 -24.85 1.07
C LEU A 397 1.19 -24.11 2.35
N ARG A 398 0.24 -24.65 3.11
CA ARG A 398 -0.15 -24.07 4.41
C ARG A 398 1.00 -24.11 5.42
N ARG A 399 1.77 -25.22 5.47
CA ARG A 399 2.97 -25.32 6.31
C ARG A 399 4.00 -24.26 5.98
N ALA A 400 4.27 -24.00 4.70
CA ALA A 400 5.20 -22.95 4.29
C ALA A 400 4.72 -21.57 4.77
N ARG A 401 3.44 -21.24 4.58
CA ARG A 401 2.86 -19.99 5.08
C ARG A 401 3.01 -19.85 6.61
N MET A 402 2.67 -20.89 7.37
CA MET A 402 2.81 -20.92 8.82
C MET A 402 4.28 -20.82 9.26
N ASN A 403 5.19 -21.50 8.58
CA ASN A 403 6.62 -21.43 8.90
C ASN A 403 7.17 -20.02 8.63
N LEU A 404 6.77 -19.35 7.54
CA LEU A 404 7.13 -17.97 7.30
C LEU A 404 6.58 -17.05 8.40
N MET A 405 5.32 -17.20 8.78
CA MET A 405 4.74 -16.44 9.89
C MET A 405 5.56 -16.59 11.18
N ARG A 406 5.93 -17.82 11.54
CA ARG A 406 6.78 -18.11 12.71
C ARG A 406 8.17 -17.47 12.59
N LYS A 407 8.76 -17.53 11.41
CA LYS A 407 10.08 -16.91 11.12
C LYS A 407 10.05 -15.40 11.32
N LEU A 408 8.97 -14.75 10.89
CA LEU A 408 8.82 -13.30 11.00
C LEU A 408 8.54 -12.84 12.44
N THR A 409 7.88 -13.68 13.26
CA THR A 409 7.47 -13.31 14.63
C THR A 409 8.69 -12.94 15.50
N GLY A 410 8.63 -11.81 16.18
CA GLY A 410 9.72 -11.23 16.99
C GLY A 410 10.79 -10.51 16.16
N MET A 411 10.75 -10.61 14.82
CA MET A 411 11.74 -9.96 13.96
C MET A 411 11.51 -8.44 13.90
N PRO A 412 12.59 -7.62 13.87
CA PRO A 412 12.46 -6.18 13.63
C PRO A 412 11.74 -5.89 12.33
N ILE A 413 10.80 -4.94 12.35
CA ILE A 413 9.95 -4.63 11.20
C ILE A 413 10.73 -4.22 9.96
N GLN A 414 11.87 -3.54 10.13
CA GLN A 414 12.74 -3.12 9.02
C GLN A 414 13.29 -4.29 8.20
N LYS A 415 13.34 -5.50 8.79
CA LYS A 415 13.78 -6.72 8.10
C LYS A 415 12.61 -7.58 7.62
N ALA A 416 11.46 -7.45 8.28
CA ALA A 416 10.33 -8.33 8.08
C ALA A 416 9.24 -7.73 7.18
N SER A 417 9.16 -6.41 7.07
CA SER A 417 8.04 -5.68 6.48
C SER A 417 7.67 -6.15 5.07
N PHE A 418 8.65 -6.38 4.21
CA PHE A 418 8.37 -6.82 2.85
C PHE A 418 7.79 -8.24 2.82
N HIS A 419 8.33 -9.15 3.63
CA HIS A 419 7.81 -10.51 3.74
C HIS A 419 6.42 -10.53 4.39
N GLN A 420 6.19 -9.66 5.36
CA GLN A 420 4.86 -9.48 5.97
C GLN A 420 3.85 -8.99 4.94
N THR A 421 4.23 -8.03 4.09
CA THR A 421 3.39 -7.56 2.98
C THR A 421 3.00 -8.72 2.07
N ILE A 422 3.96 -9.53 1.60
CA ILE A 422 3.70 -10.66 0.70
C ILE A 422 2.88 -11.74 1.41
N LEU A 423 3.11 -11.97 2.69
CA LEU A 423 2.41 -13.01 3.44
C LEU A 423 0.91 -12.74 3.57
N GLN A 424 0.48 -11.48 3.70
CA GLN A 424 -0.89 -11.18 4.10
C GLN A 424 -1.55 -9.96 3.47
N LEU A 425 -0.83 -9.14 2.72
CA LEU A 425 -1.38 -7.90 2.17
C LEU A 425 -1.48 -7.94 0.64
N LEU A 426 -0.35 -8.10 -0.06
CA LEU A 426 -0.26 -8.06 -1.52
C LEU A 426 0.88 -8.95 -2.04
N PRO A 427 0.66 -9.76 -3.10
CA PRO A 427 1.75 -10.39 -3.85
C PRO A 427 2.49 -9.34 -4.69
N LEU A 428 3.76 -9.59 -5.01
CA LEU A 428 4.56 -8.67 -5.84
C LEU A 428 4.09 -8.56 -7.30
N THR A 429 3.22 -9.45 -7.74
CA THR A 429 2.57 -9.40 -9.05
C THR A 429 1.45 -8.34 -9.12
N SER A 430 1.05 -7.76 -7.98
CA SER A 430 0.02 -6.73 -7.94
C SER A 430 0.52 -5.40 -8.51
N ALA A 431 -0.33 -4.73 -9.30
CA ALA A 431 -0.09 -3.36 -9.75
C ALA A 431 -0.54 -2.36 -8.66
N ASN A 432 0.22 -2.31 -7.56
CA ASN A 432 -0.15 -1.49 -6.41
C ASN A 432 1.07 -0.90 -5.68
N ALA A 433 0.83 0.14 -4.89
CA ALA A 433 1.70 0.68 -3.87
C ALA A 433 0.87 0.89 -2.60
N CYS A 434 1.47 0.84 -1.42
CA CYS A 434 0.75 1.12 -0.18
C CYS A 434 1.70 1.48 0.97
N TYR A 435 1.22 2.34 1.86
CA TYR A 435 1.84 2.59 3.15
C TYR A 435 1.16 1.79 4.25
N VAL A 436 1.94 1.24 5.18
CA VAL A 436 1.45 0.47 6.33
C VAL A 436 1.74 1.25 7.63
N PRO A 437 0.73 1.94 8.19
CA PRO A 437 0.91 2.80 9.36
C PRO A 437 1.45 2.07 10.58
N SER A 438 0.95 0.86 10.86
CA SER A 438 1.33 0.05 12.03
C SER A 438 2.78 -0.44 12.01
N GLY A 439 3.48 -0.32 10.88
CA GLY A 439 4.89 -0.67 10.75
C GLY A 439 5.76 0.50 10.30
N ASN A 440 5.16 1.65 9.99
CA ASN A 440 5.82 2.82 9.44
C ASN A 440 6.70 2.48 8.21
N TYR A 441 6.12 1.81 7.22
CA TYR A 441 6.80 1.47 5.97
C TYR A 441 5.89 1.61 4.75
N MET A 442 6.48 1.96 3.62
CA MET A 442 5.80 1.95 2.32
C MET A 442 6.26 0.77 1.46
N ASN A 443 5.39 0.33 0.57
CA ASN A 443 5.65 -0.70 -0.43
C ASN A 443 5.45 -0.10 -1.83
N ILE A 444 6.48 -0.15 -2.65
CA ILE A 444 6.45 0.16 -4.08
C ILE A 444 6.70 -1.15 -4.82
N LEU A 445 5.63 -1.76 -5.33
CA LEU A 445 5.68 -3.07 -5.95
C LEU A 445 6.30 -3.02 -7.36
N PRO A 446 6.75 -4.16 -7.92
CA PRO A 446 7.45 -4.24 -9.20
C PRO A 446 6.74 -3.56 -10.37
N ALA A 447 5.42 -3.50 -10.36
CA ALA A 447 4.62 -2.84 -11.38
C ALA A 447 5.12 -1.41 -11.69
N PHE A 448 5.44 -0.64 -10.64
CA PHE A 448 5.93 0.74 -10.80
C PHE A 448 7.41 0.83 -11.19
N LEU A 449 8.20 -0.23 -10.96
CA LEU A 449 9.59 -0.29 -11.41
C LEU A 449 9.70 -0.67 -12.89
N LEU A 450 8.74 -1.45 -13.38
CA LEU A 450 8.69 -1.99 -14.74
C LEU A 450 7.83 -1.14 -15.68
N ALA A 451 7.13 -0.17 -15.13
CA ALA A 451 6.29 0.74 -15.88
C ALA A 451 7.11 1.63 -16.83
N PRO A 452 6.48 2.15 -17.89
CA PRO A 452 7.11 3.18 -18.73
C PRO A 452 7.65 4.38 -17.94
N ALA A 453 7.08 4.66 -16.78
CA ALA A 453 7.52 5.67 -15.83
C ALA A 453 8.96 5.53 -15.35
N ALA A 454 9.45 4.31 -15.25
CA ALA A 454 10.82 4.02 -14.86
C ALA A 454 11.78 3.96 -16.05
N ASP A 455 11.29 4.17 -17.28
CA ASP A 455 12.10 4.18 -18.48
C ASP A 455 12.99 5.43 -18.51
N PRO A 456 14.32 5.29 -18.49
CA PRO A 456 15.23 6.42 -18.56
C PRO A 456 15.14 7.20 -19.90
N GLN A 457 14.45 6.66 -20.92
CA GLN A 457 14.20 7.34 -22.18
C GLN A 457 12.97 8.25 -22.15
N GLN A 458 12.19 8.22 -21.06
CA GLN A 458 11.07 9.14 -20.88
C GLN A 458 11.54 10.57 -20.61
N ASN A 459 10.72 11.55 -21.00
CA ASN A 459 10.91 12.92 -20.58
C ASN A 459 10.93 13.03 -19.05
N SER A 460 11.81 13.85 -18.51
CA SER A 460 11.98 13.99 -17.04
C SER A 460 10.69 14.38 -16.34
N ALA A 461 9.83 15.19 -16.98
CA ALA A 461 8.53 15.56 -16.42
C ALA A 461 7.64 14.34 -16.16
N HIS A 462 7.62 13.35 -17.05
CA HIS A 462 6.91 12.08 -16.81
C HIS A 462 7.49 11.31 -15.63
N ASN A 463 8.82 11.20 -15.56
CA ASN A 463 9.45 10.44 -14.47
C ASN A 463 9.12 11.06 -13.12
N TYR A 464 9.21 12.39 -13.00
CA TYR A 464 8.88 13.09 -11.74
C TYR A 464 7.39 13.10 -11.44
N ALA A 465 6.50 13.19 -12.44
CA ALA A 465 5.06 13.03 -12.22
C ALA A 465 4.72 11.63 -11.71
N ASN A 466 5.40 10.59 -12.19
CA ASN A 466 5.15 9.21 -11.75
C ASN A 466 5.59 8.95 -10.31
N ILE A 467 6.70 9.54 -9.86
CA ILE A 467 7.12 9.38 -8.45
C ILE A 467 6.20 10.13 -7.47
N MET A 468 5.23 10.90 -7.96
CA MET A 468 4.15 11.44 -7.14
C MET A 468 3.42 10.32 -6.37
N ILE A 469 3.27 9.11 -6.95
CA ILE A 469 2.69 7.95 -6.25
C ILE A 469 3.53 7.60 -5.02
N TRP A 470 4.86 7.61 -5.11
CA TRP A 470 5.71 7.32 -3.94
C TRP A 470 5.69 8.44 -2.92
N GLY A 471 5.61 9.69 -3.39
CA GLY A 471 5.35 10.84 -2.52
C GLY A 471 4.03 10.73 -1.79
N HIS A 472 2.98 10.21 -2.46
CA HIS A 472 1.68 9.89 -1.88
C HIS A 472 1.83 8.85 -0.75
N GLU A 473 2.52 7.73 -1.00
CA GLU A 473 2.74 6.70 0.03
C GLU A 473 3.57 7.22 1.22
N ILE A 474 4.60 8.04 0.97
CA ILE A 474 5.35 8.70 2.05
C ILE A 474 4.44 9.61 2.86
N THR A 475 3.56 10.38 2.18
CA THR A 475 2.65 11.34 2.83
C THR A 475 1.59 10.64 3.67
N HIS A 476 1.22 9.39 3.36
CA HIS A 476 0.35 8.58 4.23
C HIS A 476 0.90 8.38 5.65
N GLY A 477 2.21 8.49 5.86
CA GLY A 477 2.78 8.57 7.21
C GLY A 477 2.39 9.82 7.99
N PHE A 478 1.83 10.83 7.32
CA PHE A 478 1.61 12.18 7.82
C PHE A 478 0.23 12.75 7.47
N ASP A 479 -0.64 11.94 6.91
CA ASP A 479 -2.04 12.26 6.64
C ASP A 479 -2.89 12.23 7.92
N THR A 480 -4.21 12.34 7.77
CA THR A 480 -5.14 12.35 8.91
C THR A 480 -5.18 11.03 9.69
N ASN A 481 -4.75 9.92 9.10
CA ASN A 481 -4.61 8.62 9.76
C ASN A 481 -3.16 8.41 10.23
N GLY A 482 -2.18 8.59 9.35
CA GLY A 482 -0.78 8.36 9.66
C GLY A 482 -0.24 9.23 10.79
N ALA A 483 -0.74 10.45 10.95
CA ALA A 483 -0.36 11.34 12.07
C ALA A 483 -0.72 10.77 13.45
N CYS A 484 -1.54 9.73 13.52
CA CYS A 484 -1.89 9.00 14.74
C CYS A 484 -0.92 7.86 15.10
N TYR A 485 0.16 7.70 14.33
CA TYR A 485 1.17 6.67 14.57
C TYR A 485 2.55 7.31 14.76
N ASN A 486 3.31 6.78 15.71
CA ASN A 486 4.67 7.20 15.99
C ASN A 486 5.68 6.64 14.97
N GLU A 487 6.95 6.87 15.20
CA GLU A 487 8.06 6.49 14.33
C GLU A 487 8.29 4.97 14.19
N VAL A 488 7.73 4.16 15.08
CA VAL A 488 7.81 2.69 15.03
C VAL A 488 6.49 2.05 14.61
N GLY A 489 5.47 2.87 14.30
CA GLY A 489 4.17 2.39 13.85
C GLY A 489 3.19 2.08 14.98
N ASP A 490 3.50 2.40 16.22
CA ASP A 490 2.55 2.31 17.31
C ASP A 490 1.63 3.52 17.35
N LEU A 491 0.44 3.35 17.93
CA LEU A 491 -0.45 4.49 18.16
C LEU A 491 0.22 5.56 19.03
N GLY A 492 0.09 6.79 18.59
CA GLY A 492 0.69 7.96 19.21
C GLY A 492 0.21 9.21 18.49
N THR A 493 0.99 10.27 18.56
CA THR A 493 0.70 11.49 17.83
C THR A 493 2.00 12.16 17.36
N LEU A 494 1.96 12.75 16.18
CA LEU A 494 3.05 13.61 15.70
C LEU A 494 3.08 14.97 16.39
N TRP A 495 1.94 15.40 16.93
CA TRP A 495 1.77 16.75 17.44
C TRP A 495 2.35 16.89 18.82
N ALA A 496 3.33 17.79 18.97
CA ALA A 496 3.91 18.13 20.25
C ALA A 496 3.03 19.12 21.05
N THR A 497 2.15 19.84 20.36
CA THR A 497 1.22 20.80 20.95
C THR A 497 -0.19 20.64 20.42
N GLU A 498 -1.18 21.04 21.21
CA GLU A 498 -2.58 21.09 20.79
C GLU A 498 -2.79 22.09 19.62
N ALA A 499 -2.03 23.18 19.60
CA ALA A 499 -2.11 24.17 18.53
C ALA A 499 -1.69 23.58 17.17
N ASP A 500 -0.65 22.74 17.12
CA ASP A 500 -0.24 22.04 15.90
C ASP A 500 -1.32 21.10 15.40
N SER A 501 -1.94 20.34 16.33
CA SER A 501 -3.05 19.45 16.00
C SER A 501 -4.24 20.20 15.43
N GLN A 502 -4.64 21.31 16.05
CA GLN A 502 -5.76 22.13 15.61
C GLN A 502 -5.48 22.80 14.25
N GLU A 503 -4.26 23.27 14.02
CA GLU A 503 -3.90 23.88 12.73
C GLU A 503 -3.87 22.85 11.60
N PHE A 504 -3.37 21.62 11.85
CA PHE A 504 -3.46 20.52 10.90
C PHE A 504 -4.91 20.20 10.52
N GLN A 505 -5.78 20.06 11.53
CA GLN A 505 -7.21 19.81 11.31
C GLN A 505 -7.87 20.93 10.51
N ARG A 506 -7.55 22.19 10.82
CA ARG A 506 -8.08 23.34 10.08
C ARG A 506 -7.67 23.29 8.60
N ARG A 507 -6.42 22.93 8.29
CA ARG A 507 -5.93 22.77 6.91
C ARG A 507 -6.59 21.58 6.21
N ALA A 508 -6.75 20.46 6.91
CA ALA A 508 -7.46 19.30 6.40
C ALA A 508 -8.92 19.64 6.06
N LEU A 509 -9.61 20.39 6.92
CA LEU A 509 -10.98 20.85 6.66
C LEU A 509 -11.08 21.81 5.47
N GLN A 510 -10.09 22.68 5.28
CA GLN A 510 -10.02 23.51 4.07
C GLN A 510 -9.90 22.64 2.81
N LEU A 511 -9.12 21.55 2.86
CA LEU A 511 -9.01 20.62 1.74
C LEU A 511 -10.32 19.88 1.50
N VAL A 512 -11.04 19.48 2.56
CA VAL A 512 -12.41 18.92 2.47
C VAL A 512 -13.33 19.87 1.71
N ASP A 513 -13.31 21.15 2.05
CA ASP A 513 -14.16 22.16 1.38
C ASP A 513 -13.79 22.32 -0.10
N CYS A 514 -12.49 22.25 -0.45
CA CYS A 514 -12.05 22.28 -1.84
C CYS A 514 -12.61 21.11 -2.65
N TYR A 515 -12.56 19.88 -2.11
CA TYR A 515 -13.07 18.70 -2.80
C TYR A 515 -14.59 18.67 -2.85
N ASN A 516 -15.30 19.06 -1.77
CA ASN A 516 -16.77 19.17 -1.74
C ASN A 516 -17.33 20.15 -2.79
N ALA A 517 -16.49 21.08 -3.29
CA ALA A 517 -16.90 21.98 -4.37
C ALA A 517 -16.83 21.32 -5.75
N LEU A 518 -16.06 20.24 -5.92
CA LEU A 518 -15.90 19.55 -7.21
C LEU A 518 -17.09 18.69 -7.56
N ASP A 519 -17.42 18.61 -8.85
CA ASP A 519 -18.41 17.70 -9.38
C ASP A 519 -17.78 16.32 -9.61
N VAL A 520 -18.47 15.26 -9.18
CA VAL A 520 -17.99 13.87 -9.31
C VAL A 520 -17.92 13.41 -10.76
N LEU A 521 -18.82 13.92 -11.58
CA LEU A 521 -18.84 13.66 -13.01
C LEU A 521 -18.61 14.97 -13.74
N PRO A 522 -17.80 14.98 -14.79
CA PRO A 522 -17.72 16.12 -15.69
C PRO A 522 -19.06 16.39 -16.41
N PHE A 523 -20.13 15.65 -16.08
CA PHE A 523 -21.46 15.68 -16.67
C PHE A 523 -22.55 15.85 -15.60
N GLU A 524 -23.18 16.96 -15.59
CA GLU A 524 -24.52 17.40 -15.12
C GLU A 524 -25.33 16.54 -14.11
N THR A 525 -24.76 15.69 -13.30
CA THR A 525 -25.52 14.91 -12.31
C THR A 525 -25.82 15.70 -11.03
N GLY A 526 -25.13 16.81 -10.80
CA GLY A 526 -25.20 17.59 -9.57
C GLY A 526 -24.62 16.87 -8.33
N LEU A 527 -23.96 15.71 -8.53
CA LEU A 527 -23.30 14.98 -7.46
C LEU A 527 -21.92 15.61 -7.19
N LYS A 528 -21.69 15.97 -5.92
CA LYS A 528 -20.41 16.51 -5.45
C LYS A 528 -19.54 15.43 -4.84
N ALA A 529 -18.24 15.63 -4.88
CA ALA A 529 -17.28 14.78 -4.19
C ALA A 529 -17.50 14.83 -2.67
N ASP A 530 -17.24 13.73 -1.97
CA ASP A 530 -17.23 13.67 -0.50
C ASP A 530 -15.79 13.84 0.00
N GLY A 531 -15.35 15.09 0.09
CA GLY A 531 -14.01 15.42 0.54
C GLY A 531 -13.74 15.00 1.99
N ALA A 532 -14.76 14.82 2.82
CA ALA A 532 -14.59 14.36 4.19
C ALA A 532 -14.33 12.85 4.24
N PHE A 533 -15.00 12.07 3.41
CA PHE A 533 -14.76 10.64 3.29
C PHE A 533 -13.38 10.31 2.71
N THR A 534 -12.94 11.11 1.73
CA THR A 534 -11.71 10.87 0.98
C THR A 534 -10.50 11.68 1.50
N ILE A 535 -10.61 12.36 2.66
CA ILE A 535 -9.61 13.33 3.14
C ILE A 535 -8.22 12.73 3.30
N THR A 536 -8.10 11.50 3.79
CA THR A 536 -6.81 10.81 3.99
C THR A 536 -6.06 10.71 2.67
N GLU A 537 -6.74 10.26 1.63
CA GLU A 537 -6.21 10.11 0.29
C GLU A 537 -5.91 11.45 -0.38
N ASN A 538 -6.79 12.43 -0.19
CA ASN A 538 -6.62 13.77 -0.75
C ASN A 538 -5.41 14.50 -0.14
N VAL A 539 -5.13 14.30 1.15
CA VAL A 539 -3.92 14.81 1.82
C VAL A 539 -2.68 14.14 1.25
N ALA A 540 -2.74 12.81 1.02
CA ALA A 540 -1.63 12.05 0.44
C ALA A 540 -1.36 12.47 -1.02
N ASP A 541 -2.40 12.67 -1.84
CA ASP A 541 -2.26 13.18 -3.21
C ASP A 541 -1.62 14.56 -3.27
N LEU A 542 -2.10 15.48 -2.44
CA LEU A 542 -1.57 16.85 -2.38
C LEU A 542 -0.11 16.86 -1.92
N GLY A 543 0.22 16.08 -0.88
CA GLY A 543 1.59 15.92 -0.39
C GLY A 543 2.50 15.27 -1.42
N GLY A 544 2.05 14.18 -2.04
CA GLY A 544 2.78 13.47 -3.10
C GLY A 544 3.11 14.37 -4.28
N PHE A 545 2.15 15.17 -4.72
CA PHE A 545 2.37 16.17 -5.77
C PHE A 545 3.47 17.14 -5.39
N PHE A 546 3.39 17.77 -4.20
CA PHE A 546 4.38 18.76 -3.78
C PHE A 546 5.78 18.17 -3.60
N LEU A 547 5.88 16.92 -3.10
CA LEU A 547 7.18 16.26 -2.98
C LEU A 547 7.80 16.00 -4.35
N ALA A 548 7.03 15.51 -5.30
CA ALA A 548 7.48 15.27 -6.67
C ALA A 548 7.82 16.59 -7.38
N TYR A 549 6.99 17.62 -7.23
CA TYR A 549 7.20 18.92 -7.84
C TYR A 549 8.47 19.61 -7.34
N ASP A 550 8.67 19.68 -6.02
CA ASP A 550 9.88 20.31 -5.44
C ASP A 550 11.15 19.53 -5.81
N SER A 551 11.08 18.19 -5.86
CA SER A 551 12.18 17.36 -6.35
C SER A 551 12.47 17.65 -7.82
N TYR A 552 11.42 17.83 -8.62
CA TYR A 552 11.56 18.19 -10.03
C TYR A 552 12.18 19.58 -10.22
N LEU A 553 11.80 20.58 -9.42
CA LEU A 553 12.41 21.90 -9.44
C LEU A 553 13.92 21.82 -9.19
N LYS A 554 14.34 21.03 -8.18
CA LYS A 554 15.75 20.79 -7.87
C LYS A 554 16.48 20.10 -9.03
N TYR A 555 15.84 19.13 -9.66
CA TYR A 555 16.38 18.46 -10.84
C TYR A 555 16.59 19.45 -11.99
N LEU A 556 15.60 20.28 -12.32
CA LEU A 556 15.70 21.28 -13.38
C LEU A 556 16.82 22.29 -13.11
N ASP A 557 16.97 22.73 -11.85
CA ASP A 557 18.05 23.64 -11.43
C ASP A 557 19.43 22.96 -11.61
N LYS A 558 19.57 21.71 -11.16
CA LYS A 558 20.81 20.94 -11.30
C LYS A 558 21.19 20.68 -12.75
N GLN A 559 20.20 20.49 -13.63
CA GLN A 559 20.41 20.28 -15.06
C GLN A 559 20.60 21.60 -15.84
N GLY A 560 20.42 22.75 -15.22
CA GLY A 560 20.62 24.07 -15.85
C GLY A 560 19.45 24.52 -16.74
N PHE A 561 18.24 24.00 -16.55
CA PHE A 561 17.05 24.47 -17.26
C PHE A 561 16.68 25.90 -16.85
N LYS A 562 16.48 26.77 -17.82
CA LYS A 562 16.16 28.20 -17.63
C LYS A 562 15.09 28.65 -18.64
N GLY A 563 14.55 29.85 -18.44
CA GLY A 563 13.68 30.54 -19.41
C GLY A 563 12.53 29.65 -19.92
N GLU A 564 12.33 29.68 -21.22
CA GLU A 564 11.24 28.95 -21.90
C GLU A 564 11.36 27.42 -21.78
N GLN A 565 12.58 26.88 -21.75
CA GLN A 565 12.77 25.44 -21.59
C GLN A 565 12.34 24.98 -20.19
N ARG A 566 12.68 25.74 -19.15
CA ARG A 566 12.19 25.46 -17.79
C ARG A 566 10.67 25.55 -17.72
N ARG A 567 10.07 26.61 -18.30
CA ARG A 567 8.63 26.80 -18.34
C ARG A 567 7.93 25.62 -19.07
N LEU A 568 8.48 25.17 -20.18
CA LEU A 568 7.98 24.01 -20.92
C LEU A 568 8.01 22.74 -20.07
N GLN A 569 9.09 22.48 -19.33
CA GLN A 569 9.22 21.30 -18.49
C GLN A 569 8.24 21.34 -17.30
N LEU A 570 8.02 22.52 -16.69
CA LEU A 570 7.01 22.66 -15.63
C LEU A 570 5.59 22.46 -16.19
N HIS A 571 5.29 23.00 -17.36
CA HIS A 571 4.01 22.75 -18.04
C HIS A 571 3.78 21.25 -18.28
N ARG A 572 4.79 20.57 -18.80
CA ARG A 572 4.78 19.11 -19.03
C ARG A 572 4.61 18.31 -17.74
N PHE A 573 5.19 18.76 -16.62
CA PHE A 573 5.01 18.07 -15.34
C PHE A 573 3.55 18.04 -14.90
N TYR A 574 2.85 19.18 -14.97
CA TYR A 574 1.42 19.23 -14.66
C TYR A 574 0.60 18.36 -15.61
N GLU A 575 0.86 18.44 -16.92
CA GLU A 575 0.18 17.59 -17.91
C GLU A 575 0.44 16.10 -17.66
N ALA A 576 1.66 15.72 -17.29
CA ALA A 576 2.02 14.34 -16.95
C ALA A 576 1.31 13.84 -15.68
N CYS A 577 1.05 14.70 -14.69
CA CYS A 577 0.21 14.37 -13.54
C CYS A 577 -1.24 14.07 -13.97
N GLY A 578 -1.79 14.86 -14.91
CA GLY A 578 -3.10 14.57 -15.51
C GLY A 578 -3.12 13.22 -16.26
N TYR A 579 -2.06 12.93 -17.02
CA TYR A 579 -1.90 11.67 -17.75
C TYR A 579 -1.85 10.45 -16.81
N LEU A 580 -1.14 10.56 -15.70
CA LEU A 580 -1.02 9.52 -14.69
C LEU A 580 -2.40 9.05 -14.20
N TRP A 581 -3.30 9.99 -13.97
CA TRP A 581 -4.66 9.74 -13.49
C TRP A 581 -5.70 9.62 -14.62
N GLY A 582 -5.27 9.57 -15.88
CA GLY A 582 -6.16 9.42 -17.03
C GLY A 582 -7.04 8.18 -16.92
N ALA A 583 -8.36 8.38 -16.93
CA ALA A 583 -9.33 7.30 -16.79
C ALA A 583 -10.68 7.69 -17.38
N LYS A 584 -11.52 6.68 -17.69
CA LYS A 584 -12.95 6.83 -18.03
C LYS A 584 -13.76 5.80 -17.26
N TRP A 585 -14.97 6.20 -16.87
CA TRP A 585 -15.89 5.35 -16.11
C TRP A 585 -17.35 5.62 -16.46
N THR A 586 -18.23 4.67 -16.12
CA THR A 586 -19.68 4.84 -16.23
C THR A 586 -20.23 5.64 -15.04
N ALA A 587 -21.40 6.25 -15.21
CA ALA A 587 -22.08 6.96 -14.12
C ALA A 587 -22.38 6.03 -12.92
N ASP A 588 -22.81 4.79 -13.18
CA ASP A 588 -23.07 3.79 -12.12
C ASP A 588 -21.81 3.46 -11.32
N PHE A 589 -20.64 3.31 -11.99
CA PHE A 589 -19.36 3.11 -11.31
C PHE A 589 -19.03 4.29 -10.39
N ALA A 590 -19.19 5.53 -10.87
CA ALA A 590 -18.94 6.71 -10.07
C ALA A 590 -19.85 6.78 -8.84
N LEU A 591 -21.16 6.56 -9.02
CA LEU A 591 -22.14 6.55 -7.93
C LEU A 591 -21.81 5.52 -6.85
N LYS A 592 -21.42 4.31 -7.25
CA LYS A 592 -21.01 3.25 -6.32
C LYS A 592 -19.80 3.65 -5.47
N ARG A 593 -18.81 4.28 -6.09
CA ARG A 593 -17.55 4.63 -5.40
C ARG A 593 -17.63 5.90 -4.55
N THR A 594 -18.50 6.84 -4.88
CA THR A 594 -18.56 8.16 -4.22
C THR A 594 -19.61 8.31 -3.14
N GLY A 595 -20.35 7.28 -2.82
CA GLY A 595 -21.23 7.31 -1.66
C GLY A 595 -22.71 7.27 -1.92
N ASP A 596 -23.15 6.40 -2.81
CA ASP A 596 -24.53 5.95 -2.76
C ASP A 596 -24.78 5.31 -1.38
N ALA A 597 -25.49 6.04 -0.52
CA ALA A 597 -25.84 5.58 0.84
C ALA A 597 -26.60 4.24 0.85
N SER A 598 -27.16 3.82 -0.30
CA SER A 598 -27.79 2.51 -0.47
C SER A 598 -26.78 1.37 -0.68
N ARG A 599 -25.51 1.68 -0.96
CA ARG A 599 -24.44 0.72 -1.26
C ARG A 599 -23.15 1.02 -0.49
N PRO A 600 -23.18 1.03 0.84
CA PRO A 600 -22.03 1.46 1.66
C PRO A 600 -20.79 0.57 1.48
N ASP A 601 -20.97 -0.69 1.04
CA ASP A 601 -19.88 -1.65 0.86
C ASP A 601 -19.12 -1.48 -0.47
N GLU A 602 -19.61 -0.66 -1.38
CA GLU A 602 -19.00 -0.38 -2.68
C GLU A 602 -18.22 0.96 -2.71
N GLN A 603 -18.24 1.73 -1.60
CA GLN A 603 -17.54 3.02 -1.52
C GLN A 603 -16.02 2.82 -1.46
N ASP A 604 -15.29 3.73 -2.12
CA ASP A 604 -13.83 3.80 -2.08
C ASP A 604 -13.39 5.04 -1.30
N ILE A 605 -12.35 4.87 -0.49
CA ILE A 605 -11.73 5.98 0.26
C ILE A 605 -10.97 6.95 -0.63
N HIS A 606 -10.67 6.56 -1.89
CA HIS A 606 -10.06 7.44 -2.87
C HIS A 606 -11.11 8.27 -3.60
N SER A 607 -10.83 9.54 -3.81
CA SER A 607 -11.54 10.36 -4.78
C SER A 607 -11.42 9.75 -6.18
N LEU A 608 -12.39 9.98 -7.07
CA LEU A 608 -12.24 9.57 -8.47
C LEU A 608 -11.09 10.35 -9.13
N PHE A 609 -10.57 9.83 -10.21
CA PHE A 609 -9.38 10.36 -10.90
C PHE A 609 -9.53 11.83 -11.33
N HIS A 610 -10.74 12.24 -11.68
CA HIS A 610 -11.06 13.63 -12.01
C HIS A 610 -10.77 14.57 -10.83
N GLU A 611 -11.23 14.23 -9.63
CA GLU A 611 -11.01 15.02 -8.42
C GLU A 611 -9.54 14.95 -7.96
N ARG A 612 -8.86 13.80 -8.12
CA ARG A 612 -7.45 13.63 -7.79
C ARG A 612 -6.54 14.56 -8.59
N VAL A 613 -6.93 14.92 -9.82
CA VAL A 613 -6.21 15.90 -10.65
C VAL A 613 -6.64 17.32 -10.31
N ASN A 614 -7.94 17.64 -10.45
CA ASN A 614 -8.44 18.99 -10.31
C ASN A 614 -8.30 19.53 -8.88
N GLY A 615 -8.55 18.69 -7.86
CA GLY A 615 -8.39 19.04 -6.44
C GLY A 615 -6.95 19.34 -6.04
N VAL A 616 -5.97 18.69 -6.70
CA VAL A 616 -4.55 18.94 -6.46
C VAL A 616 -4.10 20.22 -7.16
N VAL A 617 -4.33 20.37 -8.48
CA VAL A 617 -3.76 21.51 -9.24
C VAL A 617 -4.30 22.85 -8.78
N MET A 618 -5.58 22.93 -8.38
CA MET A 618 -6.19 24.17 -7.87
C MET A 618 -5.54 24.68 -6.57
N ASN A 619 -4.81 23.83 -5.86
CA ASN A 619 -4.08 24.16 -4.65
C ASN A 619 -2.60 24.51 -4.89
N THR A 620 -2.12 24.50 -6.15
CA THR A 620 -0.74 24.86 -6.50
C THR A 620 -0.66 26.32 -6.98
N ASP A 621 0.50 26.96 -6.92
CA ASP A 621 0.62 28.39 -7.31
C ASP A 621 1.01 28.53 -8.78
N ASP A 622 2.03 27.80 -9.23
CA ASP A 622 2.60 27.94 -10.56
C ASP A 622 1.63 27.54 -11.69
N TRP A 623 0.68 26.64 -11.39
CA TRP A 623 -0.34 26.20 -12.34
C TRP A 623 -1.15 27.37 -12.91
N TYR A 624 -1.48 28.37 -12.08
CA TYR A 624 -2.26 29.54 -12.50
C TYR A 624 -1.53 30.36 -13.58
N ASP A 625 -0.23 30.54 -13.41
CA ASP A 625 0.59 31.27 -14.39
C ASP A 625 0.92 30.41 -15.62
N LEU A 626 1.21 29.11 -15.42
CA LEU A 626 1.55 28.20 -16.50
C LEU A 626 0.39 28.01 -17.50
N PHE A 627 -0.84 27.93 -16.99
CA PHE A 627 -2.04 27.61 -17.78
C PHE A 627 -3.03 28.78 -17.94
N ASP A 628 -2.61 30.00 -17.60
CA ASP A 628 -3.41 31.24 -17.73
C ASP A 628 -4.77 31.17 -17.01
N VAL A 629 -4.80 30.59 -15.80
CA VAL A 629 -6.01 30.42 -14.99
C VAL A 629 -6.34 31.71 -14.23
N LYS A 630 -7.60 32.16 -14.33
CA LYS A 630 -8.01 33.49 -13.86
C LYS A 630 -9.26 33.44 -13.00
N PRO A 631 -9.49 34.50 -12.19
CA PRO A 631 -10.78 34.65 -11.52
C PRO A 631 -11.95 34.54 -12.50
N GLY A 632 -12.88 33.64 -12.21
CA GLY A 632 -14.03 33.31 -13.06
C GLY A 632 -13.92 31.94 -13.74
N ASP A 633 -12.73 31.34 -13.83
CA ASP A 633 -12.58 29.95 -14.24
C ASP A 633 -13.09 29.01 -13.12
N LYS A 634 -13.63 27.85 -13.47
CA LYS A 634 -14.33 26.94 -12.50
C LYS A 634 -13.42 26.42 -11.38
N LEU A 635 -12.15 26.17 -11.70
CA LEU A 635 -11.14 25.67 -10.77
C LEU A 635 -10.34 26.80 -10.10
N TYR A 636 -10.72 28.08 -10.34
CA TYR A 636 -10.00 29.19 -9.72
C TYR A 636 -10.19 29.19 -8.21
N LEU A 637 -9.12 29.09 -7.46
CA LEU A 637 -9.06 29.25 -6.02
C LEU A 637 -8.17 30.44 -5.65
N ALA A 638 -8.71 31.39 -4.90
CA ALA A 638 -7.94 32.55 -4.47
C ALA A 638 -6.73 32.13 -3.62
N PRO A 639 -5.57 32.81 -3.71
CA PRO A 639 -4.33 32.36 -3.08
C PRO A 639 -4.45 32.03 -1.59
N GLU A 640 -5.23 32.79 -0.84
CA GLU A 640 -5.47 32.59 0.60
C GLU A 640 -6.34 31.39 0.94
N LYS A 641 -7.00 30.79 -0.07
CA LYS A 641 -7.80 29.57 0.05
C LYS A 641 -7.06 28.32 -0.38
N ARG A 642 -5.88 28.47 -1.02
CA ARG A 642 -5.06 27.33 -1.45
C ARG A 642 -4.48 26.62 -0.24
N VAL A 643 -4.63 25.32 -0.19
CA VAL A 643 -4.22 24.51 0.96
C VAL A 643 -2.74 24.15 0.85
N ARG A 644 -2.03 24.35 1.94
CA ARG A 644 -0.64 23.91 2.16
C ARG A 644 -0.62 23.16 3.48
N ILE A 645 -0.52 21.83 3.43
CA ILE A 645 -0.45 21.02 4.66
C ILE A 645 1.02 20.87 5.06
N TRP A 646 1.85 20.43 4.14
CA TRP A 646 3.28 20.18 4.37
C TRP A 646 4.16 21.14 3.57
#